data_9ecad04ad47584218c2ab86e37af0d04
#
_entry.id   9ecad04ad47584218c2ab86e37af0d04
#
_cell.length_a   1.000
_cell.length_b   1.000
_cell.length_c   1.000
_cell.angle_alpha   90.00
_cell.angle_beta   90.00
_cell.angle_gamma   90.00
#
_symmetry.space_group_name_H-M   'P 1'
#
loop_
_entity.id
_entity.type
_entity.pdbx_description
1 polymer ?
#
loop_
_entity_poly.entity_id
_entity_poly.type
_entity_poly.pdbx_seq_one_letter_code
_entity_poly.pdbx_strand_id
1 'polypeptide(L)'
;MSNDPLLQPYQLKHLTLKNRIMTTSHEPGYPEDGMPKGRYRAYHAERAKAGVALAMTAGSAIVSRDSPPAFNNIHAYDDDVVKWMGEMTDEMHGYGCAVMIQITHLGRRTVWHKGEWLPSLSATMEPEPAHRSVPKIAETWDIDRIVADYADGAERMKAAGLDGIELEAYGHLLDQFWSPLSNQRTDEYGGTLENRMRFSMRVLQAIRDRVGDEFLVGVRYTADERTPGGITEAEGIEITKVLQTSGLVDFLNVIRGNVSSDPSMTDVIPLHGTPTAPHLDFAGRVKALSGLPTFHAARIPDVATARHAIASGALDMVGMTRAHMADPHIVSKIMAGREDDIRPCVGATYCLDRLYQAGAALCVHNAATGREETMPHVVQPAKTRKRIAIIGAGPAGLEAARVAAERGHDVTVWEAQPDPGGQIRLIAQSKRRRELMSIIDWRMAQCAARDVRFHFNSFAEVSDVATGFDTVIVATGGLPHTEVLEYGNDLTVSSWDIIAGDVKPGREVLIHDMLGDHPALMAAEIAAESGSAVEIMTPDRTFSPDVQGMNLTPYMRNLQEKDTRFTVTYRVKGVAREGNRLKAEIATDYSDFTSHRIVDQVVVNQGTAPLDEIYFDLKPLSHNFGAVDHDALLAGQPQKLAPNPDGTFQLFRIGDAVSSRNIHAAIYDALRLVKDI
;
A
#
# COMPACT_ATOMS: atom_id res chain seq x y z
N MET A 1 -19.56 -9.54 -28.87
CA MET A 1 -19.10 -9.72 -27.49
C MET A 1 -17.60 -9.97 -27.56
N SER A 2 -16.81 -9.42 -26.64
CA SER A 2 -15.36 -9.68 -26.58
C SER A 2 -15.11 -11.16 -26.31
N ASN A 3 -14.09 -11.74 -26.95
CA ASN A 3 -13.63 -13.12 -26.63
C ASN A 3 -12.72 -13.16 -25.40
N ASP A 4 -12.48 -12.04 -24.73
CA ASP A 4 -11.64 -11.96 -23.54
C ASP A 4 -12.30 -12.71 -22.36
N PRO A 5 -11.65 -13.72 -21.78
CA PRO A 5 -12.21 -14.50 -20.68
C PRO A 5 -12.52 -13.65 -19.43
N LEU A 6 -11.79 -12.54 -19.22
CA LEU A 6 -12.05 -11.61 -18.12
C LEU A 6 -13.38 -10.88 -18.27
N LEU A 7 -13.81 -10.60 -19.50
CA LEU A 7 -15.02 -9.83 -19.79
C LEU A 7 -16.26 -10.70 -19.99
N GLN A 8 -16.15 -12.04 -19.82
CA GLN A 8 -17.31 -12.92 -19.87
C GLN A 8 -18.15 -12.80 -18.60
N PRO A 9 -19.48 -12.78 -18.68
CA PRO A 9 -20.33 -12.79 -17.50
C PRO A 9 -20.14 -14.07 -16.68
N TYR A 10 -20.47 -14.00 -15.41
CA TYR A 10 -20.41 -15.13 -14.49
C TYR A 10 -21.69 -15.24 -13.67
N GLN A 11 -22.26 -16.45 -13.62
CA GLN A 11 -23.42 -16.73 -12.80
C GLN A 11 -22.98 -17.22 -11.41
N LEU A 12 -23.19 -16.43 -10.38
CA LEU A 12 -23.00 -16.79 -8.99
C LEU A 12 -24.37 -16.99 -8.33
N LYS A 13 -24.83 -18.25 -8.26
CA LYS A 13 -26.18 -18.58 -7.82
C LYS A 13 -27.24 -17.80 -8.62
N HIS A 14 -28.00 -16.91 -8.00
CA HIS A 14 -28.99 -16.05 -8.67
C HIS A 14 -28.40 -14.77 -9.27
N LEU A 15 -27.19 -14.38 -8.86
CA LEU A 15 -26.55 -13.13 -9.26
C LEU A 15 -25.74 -13.31 -10.55
N THR A 16 -26.01 -12.47 -11.55
CA THR A 16 -25.22 -12.41 -12.80
C THR A 16 -24.19 -11.28 -12.71
N LEU A 17 -22.93 -11.63 -12.60
CA LEU A 17 -21.79 -10.71 -12.62
C LEU A 17 -21.40 -10.38 -14.07
N LYS A 18 -21.25 -9.09 -14.42
CA LYS A 18 -21.01 -8.63 -15.80
C LYS A 18 -19.65 -8.98 -16.38
N ASN A 19 -18.67 -9.34 -15.55
CA ASN A 19 -17.33 -9.81 -15.91
C ASN A 19 -16.70 -10.61 -14.73
N ARG A 20 -15.44 -11.05 -14.89
CA ARG A 20 -14.73 -11.89 -13.93
C ARG A 20 -13.78 -11.15 -13.01
N ILE A 21 -13.86 -9.80 -12.96
CA ILE A 21 -12.93 -8.96 -12.19
C ILE A 21 -13.64 -8.41 -10.96
N MET A 22 -12.98 -8.55 -9.80
CA MET A 22 -13.46 -8.04 -8.53
C MET A 22 -12.39 -7.25 -7.77
N THR A 23 -12.82 -6.38 -6.87
CA THR A 23 -12.00 -5.93 -5.76
C THR A 23 -12.27 -6.85 -4.57
N THR A 24 -11.22 -7.41 -3.96
CA THR A 24 -11.39 -8.18 -2.72
C THR A 24 -11.51 -7.24 -1.53
N SER A 25 -12.08 -7.76 -0.46
CA SER A 25 -12.08 -7.09 0.84
C SER A 25 -10.67 -6.62 1.22
N HIS A 26 -10.60 -5.41 1.70
CA HIS A 26 -9.40 -4.77 2.24
C HIS A 26 -9.82 -3.61 3.12
N GLU A 27 -9.05 -3.34 4.16
CA GLU A 27 -9.29 -2.19 5.03
C GLU A 27 -8.49 -0.98 4.50
N PRO A 28 -9.16 0.08 4.03
CA PRO A 28 -8.46 1.28 3.59
C PRO A 28 -8.27 2.33 4.70
N GLY A 29 -8.89 2.16 5.87
CA GLY A 29 -8.85 3.13 6.96
C GLY A 29 -9.63 4.42 6.66
N TYR A 30 -10.63 4.37 5.78
CA TYR A 30 -11.46 5.53 5.40
C TYR A 30 -12.79 5.68 6.16
N PRO A 31 -13.32 4.66 6.89
CA PRO A 31 -14.52 4.89 7.68
C PRO A 31 -14.36 6.06 8.65
N GLU A 32 -15.44 6.80 8.85
CA GLU A 32 -15.53 7.90 9.79
C GLU A 32 -16.55 7.53 10.87
N ASP A 33 -16.12 7.52 12.14
CA ASP A 33 -16.95 7.08 13.27
C ASP A 33 -17.50 5.64 13.07
N GLY A 34 -16.72 4.76 12.44
CA GLY A 34 -17.14 3.40 12.11
C GLY A 34 -18.13 3.28 10.93
N MET A 35 -18.41 4.38 10.20
CA MET A 35 -19.37 4.40 9.11
C MET A 35 -18.69 4.64 7.75
N PRO A 36 -19.14 3.95 6.67
CA PRO A 36 -18.63 4.13 5.32
C PRO A 36 -19.22 5.38 4.65
N LYS A 37 -18.81 6.59 5.15
CA LYS A 37 -19.32 7.88 4.67
C LYS A 37 -18.76 8.26 3.29
N GLY A 38 -18.82 9.54 2.92
CA GLY A 38 -18.53 10.05 1.59
C GLY A 38 -17.21 9.58 1.00
N ARG A 39 -16.10 9.68 1.74
CA ARG A 39 -14.78 9.23 1.30
C ARG A 39 -14.73 7.74 0.95
N TYR A 40 -15.32 6.92 1.82
CA TYR A 40 -15.38 5.46 1.62
C TYR A 40 -16.20 5.12 0.38
N ARG A 41 -17.39 5.73 0.24
CA ARG A 41 -18.29 5.57 -0.90
C ARG A 41 -17.63 6.00 -2.20
N ALA A 42 -17.03 7.20 -2.27
CA ALA A 42 -16.36 7.71 -3.46
C ALA A 42 -15.24 6.76 -3.95
N TYR A 43 -14.45 6.21 -3.01
CA TYR A 43 -13.41 5.25 -3.33
C TYR A 43 -13.94 4.00 -4.03
N HIS A 44 -15.03 3.39 -3.56
CA HIS A 44 -15.61 2.19 -4.16
C HIS A 44 -16.40 2.51 -5.42
N ALA A 45 -17.17 3.61 -5.41
CA ALA A 45 -17.98 4.05 -6.56
C ALA A 45 -17.14 4.32 -7.81
N GLU A 46 -15.93 4.87 -7.68
CA GLU A 46 -15.04 5.11 -8.83
C GLU A 46 -14.68 3.82 -9.58
N ARG A 47 -14.47 2.72 -8.86
CA ARG A 47 -14.19 1.39 -9.42
C ARG A 47 -15.43 0.74 -10.04
N ALA A 48 -16.56 0.89 -9.39
CA ALA A 48 -17.84 0.40 -9.90
C ALA A 48 -18.21 1.09 -11.21
N LYS A 49 -18.09 2.43 -11.27
CA LYS A 49 -18.27 3.27 -12.46
C LYS A 49 -17.33 2.86 -13.60
N ALA A 50 -16.11 2.45 -13.28
CA ALA A 50 -15.13 1.97 -14.24
C ALA A 50 -15.36 0.53 -14.72
N GLY A 51 -16.39 -0.17 -14.22
CA GLY A 51 -16.82 -1.45 -14.76
C GLY A 51 -16.51 -2.69 -13.94
N VAL A 52 -15.99 -2.58 -12.73
CA VAL A 52 -15.81 -3.73 -11.82
C VAL A 52 -17.13 -4.45 -11.62
N ALA A 53 -17.13 -5.79 -11.69
CA ALA A 53 -18.35 -6.59 -11.58
C ALA A 53 -18.80 -6.82 -10.13
N LEU A 54 -17.85 -7.00 -9.23
CA LEU A 54 -18.09 -7.26 -7.82
C LEU A 54 -17.12 -6.45 -6.96
N ALA A 55 -17.63 -5.66 -6.04
CA ALA A 55 -16.86 -5.05 -4.98
C ALA A 55 -17.13 -5.77 -3.66
N MET A 56 -16.12 -6.50 -3.18
CA MET A 56 -16.10 -6.96 -1.80
C MET A 56 -15.53 -5.83 -0.96
N THR A 57 -16.36 -5.18 -0.18
CA THR A 57 -16.01 -4.02 0.63
C THR A 57 -15.56 -4.43 2.03
N ALA A 58 -15.03 -3.52 2.79
CA ALA A 58 -14.34 -3.69 4.07
C ALA A 58 -13.19 -4.72 4.02
N GLY A 59 -12.27 -4.58 4.90
CA GLY A 59 -11.38 -5.61 5.33
C GLY A 59 -11.58 -5.65 6.82
N SER A 60 -12.53 -6.50 7.27
CA SER A 60 -12.84 -6.64 8.68
C SER A 60 -13.89 -5.64 9.21
N ALA A 61 -15.10 -5.58 8.63
CA ALA A 61 -16.22 -4.91 9.29
C ALA A 61 -16.57 -5.67 10.59
N ILE A 62 -16.45 -5.00 11.73
CA ILE A 62 -16.56 -5.65 13.03
C ILE A 62 -18.02 -5.86 13.47
N VAL A 63 -18.35 -7.09 13.86
CA VAL A 63 -19.73 -7.48 14.21
C VAL A 63 -20.08 -7.27 15.68
N SER A 64 -19.09 -6.98 16.53
CA SER A 64 -19.27 -6.92 17.97
C SER A 64 -18.45 -5.79 18.60
N ARG A 65 -18.95 -5.19 19.71
CA ARG A 65 -18.28 -4.09 20.43
C ARG A 65 -16.97 -4.50 21.10
N ASP A 66 -16.82 -5.76 21.46
CA ASP A 66 -15.59 -6.33 22.02
C ASP A 66 -14.60 -6.83 20.95
N SER A 67 -14.81 -6.42 19.71
CA SER A 67 -13.83 -6.48 18.64
C SER A 67 -13.26 -5.07 18.38
N PRO A 68 -12.31 -4.55 19.19
CA PRO A 68 -11.83 -3.18 19.05
C PRO A 68 -11.28 -2.90 17.64
N PRO A 69 -11.63 -1.75 17.03
CA PRO A 69 -11.22 -1.44 15.66
C PRO A 69 -9.71 -1.22 15.56
N ALA A 70 -9.00 -2.10 14.83
CA ALA A 70 -7.56 -1.96 14.63
C ALA A 70 -7.21 -0.83 13.65
N PHE A 71 -8.02 -0.63 12.58
CA PHE A 71 -7.74 0.23 11.44
C PHE A 71 -8.93 1.10 11.03
N ASN A 72 -9.68 1.69 11.98
CA ASN A 72 -10.93 2.41 11.68
C ASN A 72 -11.94 1.53 10.94
N ASN A 73 -12.16 0.31 11.42
CA ASN A 73 -13.05 -0.66 10.80
C ASN A 73 -14.51 -0.18 10.78
N ILE A 74 -15.29 -0.65 9.82
CA ILE A 74 -16.75 -0.43 9.79
C ILE A 74 -17.40 -1.16 10.97
N HIS A 75 -18.31 -0.49 11.66
CA HIS A 75 -19.08 -1.05 12.77
C HIS A 75 -20.35 -1.74 12.26
N ALA A 76 -20.24 -3.02 11.87
CA ALA A 76 -21.39 -3.81 11.42
C ALA A 76 -22.38 -4.15 12.55
N TYR A 77 -21.99 -3.91 13.80
CA TYR A 77 -22.86 -4.05 14.98
C TYR A 77 -23.79 -2.85 15.22
N ASP A 78 -23.58 -1.73 14.54
CA ASP A 78 -24.33 -0.50 14.73
C ASP A 78 -25.42 -0.36 13.67
N ASP A 79 -26.65 -0.01 14.08
CA ASP A 79 -27.79 0.10 13.16
C ASP A 79 -27.62 1.25 12.14
N ASP A 80 -26.87 2.29 12.48
CA ASP A 80 -26.58 3.42 11.56
C ASP A 80 -25.84 2.96 10.30
N VAL A 81 -25.16 1.82 10.33
CA VAL A 81 -24.45 1.25 9.18
C VAL A 81 -25.40 0.97 8.01
N VAL A 82 -26.65 0.60 8.29
CA VAL A 82 -27.66 0.29 7.24
C VAL A 82 -27.86 1.46 6.29
N LYS A 83 -27.96 2.67 6.83
CA LYS A 83 -28.09 3.88 6.03
C LYS A 83 -26.89 4.11 5.11
N TRP A 84 -25.70 4.11 5.69
CA TRP A 84 -24.48 4.46 4.96
C TRP A 84 -24.07 3.39 3.94
N MET A 85 -24.24 2.12 4.29
CA MET A 85 -24.04 1.02 3.36
C MET A 85 -25.09 1.03 2.26
N GLY A 86 -26.35 1.33 2.59
CA GLY A 86 -27.43 1.43 1.61
C GLY A 86 -27.16 2.50 0.56
N GLU A 87 -26.79 3.71 0.97
CA GLU A 87 -26.42 4.80 0.05
C GLU A 87 -25.27 4.41 -0.90
N MET A 88 -24.26 3.68 -0.41
CA MET A 88 -23.16 3.19 -1.23
C MET A 88 -23.61 2.07 -2.17
N THR A 89 -24.39 1.12 -1.68
CA THR A 89 -24.91 -0.01 -2.47
C THR A 89 -25.77 0.46 -3.61
N ASP A 90 -26.70 1.37 -3.36
CA ASP A 90 -27.57 1.96 -4.40
C ASP A 90 -26.77 2.65 -5.51
N GLU A 91 -25.75 3.44 -5.14
CA GLU A 91 -24.87 4.08 -6.11
C GLU A 91 -24.12 3.07 -6.97
N MET A 92 -23.54 2.03 -6.34
CA MET A 92 -22.76 1.02 -7.05
C MET A 92 -23.61 0.09 -7.90
N HIS A 93 -24.80 -0.28 -7.44
CA HIS A 93 -25.80 -0.99 -8.25
C HIS A 93 -26.22 -0.17 -9.47
N GLY A 94 -26.31 1.17 -9.35
CA GLY A 94 -26.56 2.07 -10.48
C GLY A 94 -25.51 1.94 -11.60
N TYR A 95 -24.27 1.51 -11.28
CA TYR A 95 -23.24 1.17 -12.26
C TYR A 95 -23.20 -0.31 -12.66
N GLY A 96 -24.15 -1.11 -12.20
CA GLY A 96 -24.19 -2.57 -12.42
C GLY A 96 -23.03 -3.32 -11.76
N CYS A 97 -22.56 -2.84 -10.61
CA CYS A 97 -21.56 -3.50 -9.78
C CYS A 97 -22.26 -4.17 -8.60
N ALA A 98 -22.08 -5.47 -8.43
CA ALA A 98 -22.54 -6.17 -7.24
C ALA A 98 -21.71 -5.74 -6.00
N VAL A 99 -22.36 -5.69 -4.85
CA VAL A 99 -21.76 -5.22 -3.59
C VAL A 99 -21.89 -6.26 -2.50
N MET A 100 -20.76 -6.70 -1.98
CA MET A 100 -20.69 -7.55 -0.80
C MET A 100 -19.74 -6.91 0.24
N ILE A 101 -19.81 -7.38 1.47
CA ILE A 101 -18.95 -6.90 2.56
C ILE A 101 -18.34 -8.07 3.31
N GLN A 102 -17.09 -7.88 3.76
CA GLN A 102 -16.46 -8.82 4.66
C GLN A 102 -16.77 -8.44 6.11
N ILE A 103 -17.33 -9.37 6.87
CA ILE A 103 -17.65 -9.20 8.29
C ILE A 103 -16.80 -10.13 9.16
N THR A 104 -16.44 -9.65 10.35
CA THR A 104 -15.53 -10.37 11.25
C THR A 104 -15.69 -9.97 12.71
N HIS A 105 -15.14 -10.79 13.58
CA HIS A 105 -14.65 -10.44 14.90
C HIS A 105 -13.13 -10.61 14.89
N LEU A 106 -12.37 -9.54 15.17
CA LEU A 106 -10.90 -9.54 15.02
C LEU A 106 -10.20 -10.53 15.97
N GLY A 107 -10.89 -10.93 17.03
CA GLY A 107 -10.31 -11.82 18.02
C GLY A 107 -9.12 -11.16 18.72
N ARG A 108 -7.99 -11.87 18.80
CA ARG A 108 -6.74 -11.33 19.35
C ARG A 108 -5.99 -10.37 18.42
N ARG A 109 -6.38 -10.31 17.12
CA ARG A 109 -5.71 -9.48 16.11
C ARG A 109 -6.19 -8.02 16.17
N THR A 110 -6.04 -7.40 17.31
CA THR A 110 -6.45 -6.03 17.58
C THR A 110 -5.64 -5.41 18.71
N VAL A 111 -5.94 -4.17 19.02
CA VAL A 111 -5.38 -3.45 20.17
C VAL A 111 -6.47 -3.21 21.22
N TRP A 112 -6.18 -3.46 22.47
CA TRP A 112 -7.15 -3.33 23.59
C TRP A 112 -7.51 -1.87 23.94
N HIS A 113 -6.68 -0.90 23.53
CA HIS A 113 -6.80 0.51 23.89
C HIS A 113 -7.49 1.38 22.84
N LYS A 114 -8.29 0.77 21.95
CA LYS A 114 -9.15 1.47 20.98
C LYS A 114 -10.61 1.12 21.23
N GLY A 115 -11.51 1.91 20.65
CA GLY A 115 -12.94 1.74 20.83
C GLY A 115 -13.34 1.92 22.30
N GLU A 116 -14.15 1.01 22.82
CA GLU A 116 -14.69 1.06 24.18
C GLU A 116 -13.78 0.41 25.23
N TRP A 117 -12.55 0.04 24.89
CA TRP A 117 -11.55 -0.57 25.78
C TRP A 117 -11.98 -1.92 26.36
N LEU A 118 -12.82 -2.67 25.65
CA LEU A 118 -13.18 -4.02 26.03
C LEU A 118 -12.01 -4.98 25.76
N PRO A 119 -11.86 -6.06 26.54
CA PRO A 119 -10.81 -7.05 26.33
C PRO A 119 -11.00 -7.77 25.00
N SER A 120 -9.93 -7.94 24.24
CA SER A 120 -9.93 -8.79 23.07
C SER A 120 -10.17 -10.26 23.45
N LEU A 121 -10.75 -11.05 22.57
CA LEU A 121 -11.11 -12.45 22.79
C LEU A 121 -10.32 -13.38 21.84
N SER A 122 -10.06 -14.60 22.27
CA SER A 122 -9.57 -15.68 21.40
C SER A 122 -9.95 -17.06 21.93
N ALA A 123 -9.63 -18.10 21.18
CA ALA A 123 -9.78 -19.48 21.61
C ALA A 123 -8.94 -19.78 22.87
N THR A 124 -7.73 -19.26 22.93
CA THR A 124 -6.80 -19.37 24.07
C THR A 124 -6.07 -18.05 24.34
N MET A 125 -5.29 -17.99 25.41
CA MET A 125 -4.61 -16.76 25.89
C MET A 125 -3.29 -16.48 25.13
N GLU A 126 -3.14 -17.06 23.94
CA GLU A 126 -1.93 -16.87 23.11
C GLU A 126 -1.88 -15.45 22.54
N PRO A 127 -0.82 -14.65 22.84
CA PRO A 127 -0.75 -13.28 22.36
C PRO A 127 -0.53 -13.21 20.86
N GLU A 128 -1.06 -12.16 20.23
CA GLU A 128 -0.83 -11.89 18.81
C GLU A 128 0.39 -10.97 18.65
N PRO A 129 1.41 -11.38 17.85
CA PRO A 129 2.69 -10.68 17.80
C PRO A 129 2.62 -9.26 17.21
N ALA A 130 1.77 -9.02 16.20
CA ALA A 130 1.74 -7.75 15.49
C ALA A 130 1.13 -6.61 16.33
N HIS A 131 0.01 -6.87 17.02
CA HIS A 131 -0.69 -5.88 17.85
C HIS A 131 -0.39 -6.01 19.34
N ARG A 132 0.25 -7.11 19.75
CA ARG A 132 0.66 -7.42 21.14
C ARG A 132 -0.49 -7.49 22.13
N SER A 133 -1.68 -7.84 21.66
CA SER A 133 -2.85 -8.08 22.51
C SER A 133 -2.75 -9.46 23.16
N VAL A 134 -2.98 -9.52 24.48
CA VAL A 134 -3.19 -10.77 25.21
C VAL A 134 -4.69 -10.93 25.38
N PRO A 135 -5.32 -11.89 24.70
CA PRO A 135 -6.79 -12.01 24.71
C PRO A 135 -7.31 -12.70 25.98
N LYS A 136 -8.56 -12.39 26.34
CA LYS A 136 -9.40 -13.24 27.21
C LYS A 136 -9.72 -14.55 26.47
N ILE A 137 -9.71 -15.67 27.15
CA ILE A 137 -10.23 -16.93 26.63
C ILE A 137 -11.75 -16.83 26.52
N ALA A 138 -12.29 -17.10 25.31
CA ALA A 138 -13.74 -17.07 25.10
C ALA A 138 -14.45 -18.13 25.94
N GLU A 139 -15.40 -17.70 26.74
CA GLU A 139 -16.32 -18.56 27.51
C GLU A 139 -17.54 -18.89 26.64
N THR A 140 -18.37 -19.85 27.10
CA THR A 140 -19.56 -20.28 26.34
C THR A 140 -20.51 -19.12 26.06
N TRP A 141 -20.71 -18.22 27.01
CA TRP A 141 -21.58 -17.06 26.83
C TRP A 141 -21.01 -16.01 25.83
N ASP A 142 -19.67 -15.87 25.75
CA ASP A 142 -19.03 -15.03 24.70
C ASP A 142 -19.33 -15.66 23.35
N ILE A 143 -19.14 -16.98 23.21
CA ILE A 143 -19.37 -17.72 21.96
C ILE A 143 -20.84 -17.56 21.52
N ASP A 144 -21.77 -17.75 22.41
CA ASP A 144 -23.21 -17.65 22.12
C ASP A 144 -23.60 -16.25 21.67
N ARG A 145 -23.10 -15.23 22.35
CA ARG A 145 -23.31 -13.82 21.98
C ARG A 145 -22.71 -13.51 20.61
N ILE A 146 -21.47 -13.89 20.36
CA ILE A 146 -20.79 -13.59 19.10
C ILE A 146 -21.46 -14.29 17.91
N VAL A 147 -21.98 -15.51 18.10
CA VAL A 147 -22.81 -16.19 17.08
C VAL A 147 -24.02 -15.33 16.71
N ALA A 148 -24.70 -14.74 17.70
CA ALA A 148 -25.82 -13.82 17.44
C ALA A 148 -25.34 -12.52 16.77
N ASP A 149 -24.24 -11.93 17.23
CA ASP A 149 -23.68 -10.68 16.67
C ASP A 149 -23.35 -10.84 15.17
N TYR A 150 -22.82 -11.99 14.74
CA TYR A 150 -22.59 -12.28 13.31
C TYR A 150 -23.89 -12.35 12.52
N ALA A 151 -24.93 -12.99 13.07
CA ALA A 151 -26.24 -13.09 12.41
C ALA A 151 -26.92 -11.71 12.30
N ASP A 152 -26.85 -10.91 13.35
CA ASP A 152 -27.38 -9.54 13.38
C ASP A 152 -26.61 -8.62 12.40
N GLY A 153 -25.28 -8.74 12.33
CA GLY A 153 -24.46 -8.03 11.35
C GLY A 153 -24.84 -8.40 9.92
N ALA A 154 -25.02 -9.68 9.62
CA ALA A 154 -25.46 -10.15 8.30
C ALA A 154 -26.87 -9.63 7.93
N GLU A 155 -27.80 -9.58 8.89
CA GLU A 155 -29.14 -9.02 8.69
C GLU A 155 -29.10 -7.52 8.34
N ARG A 156 -28.25 -6.73 9.05
CA ARG A 156 -28.03 -5.30 8.72
C ARG A 156 -27.51 -5.13 7.30
N MET A 157 -26.57 -5.97 6.87
CA MET A 157 -26.03 -5.89 5.50
C MET A 157 -27.11 -6.24 4.46
N LYS A 158 -27.93 -7.24 4.72
CA LYS A 158 -29.08 -7.55 3.87
C LYS A 158 -30.09 -6.41 3.84
N ALA A 159 -30.39 -5.79 4.98
CA ALA A 159 -31.28 -4.62 5.07
C ALA A 159 -30.73 -3.39 4.32
N ALA A 160 -29.41 -3.25 4.23
CA ALA A 160 -28.74 -2.23 3.44
C ALA A 160 -28.71 -2.53 1.91
N GLY A 161 -29.33 -3.62 1.47
CA GLY A 161 -29.47 -3.96 0.05
C GLY A 161 -28.24 -4.63 -0.58
N LEU A 162 -27.26 -5.09 0.21
CA LEU A 162 -26.11 -5.81 -0.33
C LEU A 162 -26.50 -7.15 -0.94
N ASP A 163 -25.69 -7.62 -1.89
CA ASP A 163 -25.90 -8.91 -2.58
C ASP A 163 -25.41 -10.11 -1.72
N GLY A 164 -24.57 -9.86 -0.72
CA GLY A 164 -24.04 -10.90 0.15
C GLY A 164 -22.97 -10.42 1.12
N ILE A 165 -22.44 -11.40 1.86
CA ILE A 165 -21.32 -11.21 2.79
C ILE A 165 -20.22 -12.23 2.56
N GLU A 166 -19.03 -11.92 3.05
CA GLU A 166 -17.89 -12.82 3.16
C GLU A 166 -17.47 -12.88 4.65
N LEU A 167 -17.38 -14.08 5.21
CA LEU A 167 -16.80 -14.26 6.54
C LEU A 167 -15.27 -14.28 6.47
N GLU A 168 -14.62 -13.60 7.39
CA GLU A 168 -13.17 -13.55 7.46
C GLU A 168 -12.61 -14.61 8.40
N ALA A 169 -11.87 -15.57 7.86
CA ALA A 169 -11.23 -16.66 8.58
C ALA A 169 -9.76 -16.81 8.18
N TYR A 170 -8.98 -15.71 8.32
CA TYR A 170 -7.52 -15.72 8.14
C TYR A 170 -6.84 -14.76 9.12
N GLY A 171 -6.52 -15.25 10.31
CA GLY A 171 -5.91 -14.53 11.42
C GLY A 171 -6.90 -13.88 12.38
N HIS A 172 -8.21 -14.08 12.21
CA HIS A 172 -9.28 -13.51 13.03
C HIS A 172 -10.00 -14.56 13.87
N LEU A 173 -11.05 -14.19 14.61
CA LEU A 173 -11.61 -15.05 15.66
C LEU A 173 -12.04 -16.42 15.12
N LEU A 174 -12.61 -16.51 13.93
CA LEU A 174 -13.10 -17.78 13.38
C LEU A 174 -11.97 -18.80 13.21
N ASP A 175 -10.90 -18.42 12.51
CA ASP A 175 -9.76 -19.31 12.28
C ASP A 175 -8.78 -19.39 13.46
N GLN A 176 -8.86 -18.47 14.44
CA GLN A 176 -8.19 -18.65 15.72
C GLN A 176 -8.76 -19.85 16.50
N PHE A 177 -10.00 -20.25 16.23
CA PHE A 177 -10.55 -21.52 16.70
C PHE A 177 -10.10 -22.71 15.84
N TRP A 178 -9.81 -22.51 14.54
CA TRP A 178 -9.42 -23.60 13.64
C TRP A 178 -7.95 -24.02 13.81
N SER A 179 -7.06 -23.03 13.95
CA SER A 179 -5.62 -23.29 13.97
C SER A 179 -5.16 -23.93 15.28
N PRO A 180 -4.39 -25.04 15.21
CA PRO A 180 -3.78 -25.63 16.39
C PRO A 180 -2.80 -24.70 17.12
N LEU A 181 -2.25 -23.69 16.43
CA LEU A 181 -1.35 -22.69 17.03
C LEU A 181 -2.07 -21.76 18.01
N SER A 182 -3.34 -21.45 17.76
CA SER A 182 -4.15 -20.51 18.55
C SER A 182 -5.26 -21.18 19.35
N ASN A 183 -5.54 -22.44 19.11
CA ASN A 183 -6.57 -23.18 19.82
C ASN A 183 -6.00 -24.45 20.51
N GLN A 184 -5.71 -24.31 21.79
CA GLN A 184 -5.27 -25.41 22.66
C GLN A 184 -6.35 -25.81 23.67
N ARG A 185 -7.62 -25.55 23.34
CA ARG A 185 -8.77 -25.90 24.20
C ARG A 185 -8.94 -27.42 24.32
N THR A 186 -9.48 -27.85 25.46
CA THR A 186 -9.77 -29.25 25.75
C THR A 186 -11.28 -29.54 25.88
N ASP A 187 -12.12 -28.52 25.67
CA ASP A 187 -13.55 -28.60 25.63
C ASP A 187 -14.10 -28.94 24.24
N GLU A 188 -15.41 -28.82 24.06
CA GLU A 188 -16.10 -29.10 22.79
C GLU A 188 -15.71 -28.18 21.62
N TYR A 189 -14.90 -27.13 21.84
CA TYR A 189 -14.40 -26.21 20.83
C TYR A 189 -12.91 -26.44 20.52
N GLY A 190 -12.28 -27.50 21.06
CA GLY A 190 -10.85 -27.78 20.89
C GLY A 190 -10.53 -29.22 20.53
N GLY A 191 -9.26 -29.51 20.25
CA GLY A 191 -8.80 -30.87 19.92
C GLY A 191 -9.05 -31.25 18.46
N THR A 192 -10.06 -32.03 18.16
CA THR A 192 -10.35 -32.50 16.79
C THR A 192 -10.73 -31.33 15.84
N LEU A 193 -10.52 -31.50 14.54
CA LEU A 193 -10.91 -30.50 13.54
C LEU A 193 -12.42 -30.17 13.62
N GLU A 194 -13.27 -31.18 13.83
CA GLU A 194 -14.72 -31.01 14.02
C GLU A 194 -15.02 -30.05 15.16
N ASN A 195 -14.39 -30.26 16.32
CA ASN A 195 -14.58 -29.39 17.48
C ASN A 195 -14.05 -27.98 17.24
N ARG A 196 -12.86 -27.85 16.62
CA ARG A 196 -12.27 -26.56 16.31
C ARG A 196 -13.11 -25.75 15.31
N MET A 197 -13.81 -26.40 14.38
CA MET A 197 -14.72 -25.76 13.44
C MET A 197 -16.14 -25.52 14.01
N ARG A 198 -16.49 -26.11 15.14
CA ARG A 198 -17.84 -26.03 15.74
C ARG A 198 -18.35 -24.59 15.89
N PHE A 199 -17.51 -23.68 16.37
CA PHE A 199 -17.89 -22.29 16.54
C PHE A 199 -18.27 -21.66 15.19
N SER A 200 -17.43 -21.80 14.16
CA SER A 200 -17.70 -21.25 12.83
C SER A 200 -18.91 -21.85 12.14
N MET A 201 -19.16 -23.15 12.36
CA MET A 201 -20.37 -23.82 11.84
C MET A 201 -21.64 -23.29 12.50
N ARG A 202 -21.58 -22.96 13.80
CA ARG A 202 -22.69 -22.28 14.51
C ARG A 202 -22.95 -20.90 13.95
N VAL A 203 -21.88 -20.13 13.67
CA VAL A 203 -21.97 -18.79 13.04
C VAL A 203 -22.63 -18.88 11.66
N LEU A 204 -22.15 -19.78 10.80
CA LEU A 204 -22.71 -19.96 9.45
C LEU A 204 -24.19 -20.36 9.49
N GLN A 205 -24.56 -21.27 10.38
CA GLN A 205 -25.97 -21.68 10.54
C GLN A 205 -26.85 -20.53 11.01
N ALA A 206 -26.41 -19.77 12.03
CA ALA A 206 -27.16 -18.63 12.56
C ALA A 206 -27.36 -17.53 11.51
N ILE A 207 -26.32 -17.28 10.68
CA ILE A 207 -26.43 -16.36 9.55
C ILE A 207 -27.49 -16.87 8.57
N ARG A 208 -27.42 -18.13 8.12
CA ARG A 208 -28.40 -18.70 7.17
C ARG A 208 -29.82 -18.64 7.69
N ASP A 209 -30.03 -18.97 8.95
CA ASP A 209 -31.35 -18.90 9.59
C ASP A 209 -31.92 -17.48 9.57
N ARG A 210 -31.04 -16.45 9.65
CA ARG A 210 -31.42 -15.04 9.66
C ARG A 210 -31.63 -14.45 8.27
N VAL A 211 -30.71 -14.73 7.32
CA VAL A 211 -30.72 -14.09 5.99
C VAL A 211 -31.37 -14.95 4.90
N GLY A 212 -31.54 -16.25 5.13
CA GLY A 212 -32.12 -17.19 4.16
C GLY A 212 -31.18 -17.52 3.00
N ASP A 213 -31.72 -18.26 2.00
CA ASP A 213 -30.91 -18.83 0.91
C ASP A 213 -30.60 -17.85 -0.23
N GLU A 214 -31.41 -16.81 -0.41
CA GLU A 214 -31.22 -15.85 -1.50
C GLU A 214 -30.07 -14.87 -1.25
N PHE A 215 -29.62 -14.68 -0.01
CA PHE A 215 -28.49 -13.83 0.34
C PHE A 215 -27.18 -14.61 0.24
N LEU A 216 -26.20 -14.10 -0.53
CA LEU A 216 -24.95 -14.83 -0.74
C LEU A 216 -24.05 -14.80 0.51
N VAL A 217 -23.51 -15.96 0.87
CA VAL A 217 -22.58 -16.12 2.01
C VAL A 217 -21.34 -16.85 1.55
N GLY A 218 -20.18 -16.18 1.63
CA GLY A 218 -18.90 -16.78 1.34
C GLY A 218 -17.97 -16.83 2.54
N VAL A 219 -16.85 -17.50 2.39
CA VAL A 219 -15.80 -17.57 3.41
C VAL A 219 -14.46 -17.28 2.78
N ARG A 220 -13.76 -16.28 3.29
CA ARG A 220 -12.35 -16.06 2.99
C ARG A 220 -11.51 -16.66 4.10
N TYR A 221 -10.70 -17.66 3.76
CA TYR A 221 -10.06 -18.48 4.76
C TYR A 221 -8.65 -18.92 4.36
N THR A 222 -7.83 -19.16 5.38
CA THR A 222 -6.52 -19.76 5.21
C THR A 222 -6.65 -21.28 5.05
N ALA A 223 -6.30 -21.78 3.87
CA ALA A 223 -6.28 -23.21 3.57
C ALA A 223 -4.89 -23.87 3.74
N ASP A 224 -3.86 -23.09 4.07
CA ASP A 224 -2.51 -23.53 4.45
C ASP A 224 -1.81 -22.36 5.13
N GLU A 225 -1.51 -22.46 6.43
CA GLU A 225 -0.86 -21.39 7.18
C GLU A 225 0.64 -21.24 6.87
N ARG A 226 1.25 -22.23 6.22
CA ARG A 226 2.69 -22.29 5.93
C ARG A 226 3.57 -22.08 7.18
N THR A 227 3.06 -22.43 8.33
CA THR A 227 3.73 -22.27 9.61
C THR A 227 3.79 -23.63 10.33
N PRO A 228 4.94 -24.07 10.83
CA PRO A 228 5.04 -25.33 11.56
C PRO A 228 4.06 -25.40 12.74
N GLY A 229 3.27 -26.46 12.81
CA GLY A 229 2.24 -26.65 13.85
C GLY A 229 0.93 -25.97 13.58
N GLY A 230 0.81 -25.18 12.51
CA GLY A 230 -0.43 -24.57 12.05
C GLY A 230 -1.24 -25.46 11.10
N ILE A 231 -2.30 -24.89 10.51
CA ILE A 231 -3.11 -25.55 9.49
C ILE A 231 -2.23 -25.89 8.29
N THR A 232 -2.10 -27.17 7.98
CA THR A 232 -1.39 -27.68 6.80
C THR A 232 -2.30 -27.71 5.56
N GLU A 233 -1.73 -27.82 4.35
CA GLU A 233 -2.51 -27.97 3.11
C GLU A 233 -3.49 -29.16 3.21
N ALA A 234 -3.07 -30.27 3.79
CA ALA A 234 -3.94 -31.45 3.99
C ALA A 234 -5.14 -31.14 4.89
N GLU A 235 -4.93 -30.46 6.01
CA GLU A 235 -6.00 -30.06 6.91
C GLU A 235 -6.88 -28.96 6.31
N GLY A 236 -6.30 -28.03 5.54
CA GLY A 236 -7.07 -27.03 4.79
C GLY A 236 -7.99 -27.63 3.74
N ILE A 237 -7.61 -28.75 3.14
CA ILE A 237 -8.50 -29.54 2.27
C ILE A 237 -9.68 -30.12 3.07
N GLU A 238 -9.44 -30.65 4.26
CA GLU A 238 -10.54 -31.15 5.11
C GLU A 238 -11.47 -30.02 5.57
N ILE A 239 -10.93 -28.85 5.94
CA ILE A 239 -11.72 -27.64 6.21
C ILE A 239 -12.60 -27.29 5.00
N THR A 240 -12.00 -27.30 3.80
CA THR A 240 -12.72 -27.02 2.54
C THR A 240 -13.90 -27.99 2.34
N LYS A 241 -13.70 -29.29 2.61
CA LYS A 241 -14.78 -30.30 2.52
C LYS A 241 -15.89 -30.07 3.53
N VAL A 242 -15.55 -29.70 4.78
CA VAL A 242 -16.54 -29.37 5.80
C VAL A 242 -17.38 -28.17 5.36
N LEU A 243 -16.76 -27.11 4.87
CA LEU A 243 -17.49 -25.94 4.34
C LEU A 243 -18.38 -26.31 3.16
N GLN A 244 -17.88 -27.08 2.20
CA GLN A 244 -18.63 -27.52 1.02
C GLN A 244 -19.81 -28.42 1.38
N THR A 245 -19.60 -29.43 2.23
CA THR A 245 -20.67 -30.41 2.58
C THR A 245 -21.73 -29.82 3.50
N SER A 246 -21.43 -28.71 4.19
CA SER A 246 -22.40 -28.02 5.03
C SER A 246 -23.60 -27.45 4.25
N GLY A 247 -23.41 -27.10 2.97
CA GLY A 247 -24.40 -26.39 2.17
C GLY A 247 -24.68 -24.95 2.62
N LEU A 248 -23.91 -24.43 3.59
CA LEU A 248 -24.10 -23.07 4.16
C LEU A 248 -23.31 -22.00 3.41
N VAL A 249 -22.38 -22.39 2.53
CA VAL A 249 -21.42 -21.49 1.86
C VAL A 249 -21.65 -21.50 0.35
N ASP A 250 -21.75 -20.32 -0.28
CA ASP A 250 -22.01 -20.16 -1.71
C ASP A 250 -20.71 -19.99 -2.53
N PHE A 251 -19.63 -19.46 -1.91
CA PHE A 251 -18.33 -19.30 -2.56
C PHE A 251 -17.18 -19.32 -1.56
N LEU A 252 -15.99 -19.61 -2.07
CA LEU A 252 -14.74 -19.60 -1.30
C LEU A 252 -13.80 -18.51 -1.83
N ASN A 253 -13.11 -17.81 -0.94
CA ASN A 253 -12.01 -16.91 -1.24
C ASN A 253 -10.75 -17.44 -0.55
N VAL A 254 -9.87 -18.08 -1.32
CA VAL A 254 -8.78 -18.90 -0.80
C VAL A 254 -7.56 -18.07 -0.45
N ILE A 255 -7.02 -18.25 0.75
CA ILE A 255 -5.77 -17.64 1.24
C ILE A 255 -4.75 -18.75 1.50
N ARG A 256 -3.47 -18.43 1.26
CA ARG A 256 -2.32 -19.23 1.65
C ARG A 256 -1.34 -18.38 2.45
N GLY A 257 -0.89 -18.87 3.60
CA GLY A 257 -0.14 -18.13 4.61
C GLY A 257 -1.04 -17.65 5.73
N ASN A 258 -0.46 -16.99 6.73
CA ASN A 258 -1.17 -16.38 7.84
C ASN A 258 -0.72 -14.93 8.06
N VAL A 259 -1.40 -14.21 8.93
CA VAL A 259 -1.14 -12.78 9.19
C VAL A 259 -0.64 -12.52 10.62
N SER A 260 -0.16 -13.55 11.32
CA SER A 260 0.24 -13.47 12.72
C SER A 260 1.54 -12.68 12.96
N SER A 261 2.37 -12.52 11.94
CA SER A 261 3.63 -11.78 12.02
C SER A 261 3.95 -11.09 10.70
N ASP A 262 4.84 -10.10 10.71
CA ASP A 262 5.31 -9.44 9.49
C ASP A 262 5.89 -10.43 8.46
N PRO A 263 6.76 -11.38 8.83
CA PRO A 263 7.25 -12.39 7.89
C PRO A 263 6.15 -13.25 7.27
N SER A 264 5.19 -13.74 8.05
CA SER A 264 4.11 -14.57 7.52
C SER A 264 3.13 -13.78 6.65
N MET A 265 2.92 -12.51 6.97
CA MET A 265 2.07 -11.62 6.19
C MET A 265 2.62 -11.38 4.77
N THR A 266 3.94 -11.49 4.54
CA THR A 266 4.53 -11.40 3.19
C THR A 266 4.10 -12.54 2.27
N ASP A 267 3.67 -13.68 2.80
CA ASP A 267 3.10 -14.78 2.02
C ASP A 267 1.66 -14.46 1.57
N VAL A 268 0.85 -13.91 2.47
CA VAL A 268 -0.56 -13.53 2.18
C VAL A 268 -0.65 -12.33 1.24
N ILE A 269 0.22 -11.34 1.46
CA ILE A 269 0.26 -10.09 0.68
C ILE A 269 1.65 -9.94 0.05
N PRO A 270 1.97 -10.72 -0.99
CA PRO A 270 3.29 -10.69 -1.60
C PRO A 270 3.63 -9.29 -2.16
N LEU A 271 4.87 -8.83 -1.91
CA LEU A 271 5.35 -7.51 -2.30
C LEU A 271 6.22 -7.58 -3.58
N HIS A 272 6.76 -6.44 -4.03
CA HIS A 272 7.69 -6.39 -5.16
C HIS A 272 8.88 -7.35 -4.95
N GLY A 273 9.46 -7.81 -6.04
CA GLY A 273 10.54 -8.80 -6.02
C GLY A 273 10.10 -10.24 -5.73
N THR A 274 8.79 -10.50 -5.49
CA THR A 274 8.24 -11.86 -5.41
C THR A 274 7.60 -12.28 -6.73
N PRO A 275 7.45 -13.58 -7.01
CA PRO A 275 6.74 -14.05 -8.20
C PRO A 275 5.30 -13.52 -8.29
N THR A 276 4.81 -13.33 -9.50
CA THR A 276 3.40 -12.96 -9.77
C THR A 276 2.50 -14.17 -9.50
N ALA A 277 1.34 -13.92 -8.86
CA ALA A 277 0.31 -14.92 -8.51
C ALA A 277 0.89 -16.21 -7.88
N PRO A 278 1.71 -16.14 -6.81
CA PRO A 278 2.47 -17.28 -6.29
C PRO A 278 1.59 -18.41 -5.75
N HIS A 279 0.31 -18.13 -5.51
CA HIS A 279 -0.64 -19.09 -4.91
C HIS A 279 -1.77 -19.51 -5.86
N LEU A 280 -1.69 -19.14 -7.16
CA LEU A 280 -2.74 -19.42 -8.13
C LEU A 280 -3.02 -20.93 -8.30
N ASP A 281 -1.95 -21.74 -8.47
CA ASP A 281 -2.09 -23.19 -8.61
C ASP A 281 -2.69 -23.84 -7.36
N PHE A 282 -2.36 -23.33 -6.18
CA PHE A 282 -2.93 -23.80 -4.93
C PHE A 282 -4.43 -23.50 -4.88
N ALA A 283 -4.84 -22.27 -5.18
CA ALA A 283 -6.26 -21.90 -5.23
C ALA A 283 -7.04 -22.73 -6.27
N GLY A 284 -6.42 -23.02 -7.42
CA GLY A 284 -6.98 -23.90 -8.45
C GLY A 284 -7.20 -25.35 -7.99
N ARG A 285 -6.28 -25.90 -7.17
CA ARG A 285 -6.48 -27.22 -6.56
C ARG A 285 -7.63 -27.23 -5.56
N VAL A 286 -7.73 -26.20 -4.72
CA VAL A 286 -8.85 -26.08 -3.78
C VAL A 286 -10.19 -25.99 -4.51
N LYS A 287 -10.26 -25.21 -5.60
CA LYS A 287 -11.44 -25.12 -6.46
C LYS A 287 -11.83 -26.49 -7.04
N ALA A 288 -10.87 -27.20 -7.61
CA ALA A 288 -11.12 -28.52 -8.21
C ALA A 288 -11.63 -29.55 -7.21
N LEU A 289 -11.22 -29.43 -5.94
CA LEU A 289 -11.65 -30.34 -4.86
C LEU A 289 -13.00 -29.97 -4.29
N SER A 290 -13.30 -28.68 -4.14
CA SER A 290 -14.57 -28.20 -3.54
C SER A 290 -15.73 -28.19 -4.54
N GLY A 291 -15.44 -27.91 -5.82
CA GLY A 291 -16.48 -27.63 -6.82
C GLY A 291 -17.27 -26.34 -6.56
N LEU A 292 -16.93 -25.58 -5.51
CA LEU A 292 -17.57 -24.29 -5.22
C LEU A 292 -16.96 -23.16 -6.06
N PRO A 293 -17.73 -22.11 -6.37
CA PRO A 293 -17.21 -20.87 -6.88
C PRO A 293 -16.01 -20.40 -6.07
N THR A 294 -14.87 -20.19 -6.73
CA THR A 294 -13.60 -19.90 -6.04
C THR A 294 -13.00 -18.59 -6.51
N PHE A 295 -12.77 -17.70 -5.55
CA PHE A 295 -12.13 -16.41 -5.73
C PHE A 295 -10.74 -16.43 -5.11
N HIS A 296 -9.84 -15.62 -5.65
CA HIS A 296 -8.49 -15.48 -5.11
C HIS A 296 -7.88 -14.15 -5.52
N ALA A 297 -7.03 -13.65 -4.65
CA ALA A 297 -6.10 -12.55 -4.89
C ALA A 297 -4.69 -13.03 -4.52
N ALA A 298 -3.78 -12.18 -4.18
CA ALA A 298 -2.37 -12.36 -3.89
C ALA A 298 -1.48 -12.12 -5.11
N ARG A 299 -1.14 -10.84 -5.28
CA ARG A 299 -0.22 -10.39 -6.31
C ARG A 299 -0.63 -10.82 -7.73
N ILE A 300 -1.85 -10.47 -8.12
CA ILE A 300 -2.30 -10.46 -9.51
C ILE A 300 -2.30 -8.98 -9.95
N PRO A 301 -1.16 -8.46 -10.44
CA PRO A 301 -1.00 -7.02 -10.65
C PRO A 301 -1.37 -6.55 -12.05
N ASP A 302 -1.47 -7.48 -13.01
CA ASP A 302 -1.59 -7.20 -14.43
C ASP A 302 -2.68 -8.04 -15.10
N VAL A 303 -3.13 -7.57 -16.28
CA VAL A 303 -4.23 -8.16 -17.06
C VAL A 303 -3.87 -9.54 -17.60
N ALA A 304 -2.63 -9.75 -18.01
CA ALA A 304 -2.20 -11.04 -18.57
C ALA A 304 -2.29 -12.17 -17.54
N THR A 305 -1.81 -11.90 -16.32
CA THR A 305 -1.92 -12.84 -15.19
C THR A 305 -3.39 -13.10 -14.81
N ALA A 306 -4.20 -12.04 -14.75
CA ALA A 306 -5.62 -12.15 -14.46
C ALA A 306 -6.36 -12.96 -15.52
N ARG A 307 -6.07 -12.72 -16.81
CA ARG A 307 -6.63 -13.46 -17.96
C ARG A 307 -6.25 -14.93 -17.91
N HIS A 308 -5.00 -15.24 -17.57
CA HIS A 308 -4.54 -16.62 -17.39
C HIS A 308 -5.29 -17.33 -16.26
N ALA A 309 -5.49 -16.68 -15.13
CA ALA A 309 -6.18 -17.27 -13.97
C ALA A 309 -7.62 -17.72 -14.30
N ILE A 310 -8.32 -16.96 -15.15
CA ILE A 310 -9.69 -17.31 -15.60
C ILE A 310 -9.65 -18.31 -16.74
N ALA A 311 -8.81 -18.10 -17.76
CA ALA A 311 -8.75 -18.97 -18.95
C ALA A 311 -8.29 -20.40 -18.63
N SER A 312 -7.40 -20.57 -17.64
CA SER A 312 -6.96 -21.89 -17.16
C SER A 312 -8.01 -22.62 -16.31
N GLY A 313 -9.11 -21.93 -15.92
CA GLY A 313 -10.11 -22.48 -15.03
C GLY A 313 -9.69 -22.50 -13.55
N ALA A 314 -8.54 -21.93 -13.20
CA ALA A 314 -8.06 -21.91 -11.81
C ALA A 314 -8.97 -21.10 -10.88
N LEU A 315 -9.58 -20.02 -11.39
CA LEU A 315 -10.49 -19.17 -10.63
C LEU A 315 -11.81 -18.93 -11.37
N ASP A 316 -12.83 -18.55 -10.64
CA ASP A 316 -14.10 -18.04 -11.18
C ASP A 316 -14.13 -16.52 -11.22
N MET A 317 -13.56 -15.88 -10.20
CA MET A 317 -13.36 -14.43 -10.14
C MET A 317 -11.92 -14.13 -9.73
N VAL A 318 -11.35 -13.09 -10.31
CA VAL A 318 -9.98 -12.66 -10.01
C VAL A 318 -9.98 -11.36 -9.21
N GLY A 319 -9.29 -11.39 -8.06
CA GLY A 319 -9.13 -10.24 -7.20
C GLY A 319 -7.91 -9.39 -7.58
N MET A 320 -8.12 -8.13 -8.00
CA MET A 320 -7.06 -7.22 -8.43
C MET A 320 -6.97 -5.95 -7.56
N THR A 321 -7.23 -6.04 -6.27
CA THR A 321 -7.43 -4.90 -5.37
C THR A 321 -6.33 -3.85 -5.41
N ARG A 322 -5.04 -4.26 -5.23
CA ARG A 322 -3.93 -3.29 -5.28
C ARG A 322 -3.72 -2.72 -6.68
N ALA A 323 -4.01 -3.47 -7.73
CA ALA A 323 -4.00 -2.95 -9.10
C ALA A 323 -5.09 -1.87 -9.28
N HIS A 324 -6.31 -2.07 -8.75
CA HIS A 324 -7.37 -1.06 -8.76
C HIS A 324 -7.09 0.15 -7.85
N MET A 325 -6.21 0.02 -6.85
CA MET A 325 -5.69 1.19 -6.12
C MET A 325 -4.73 2.01 -6.99
N ALA A 326 -3.91 1.34 -7.79
CA ALA A 326 -3.03 2.03 -8.73
C ALA A 326 -3.82 2.62 -9.91
N ASP A 327 -4.81 1.89 -10.42
CA ASP A 327 -5.68 2.32 -11.53
C ASP A 327 -7.11 1.82 -11.34
N PRO A 328 -8.06 2.67 -10.90
CA PRO A 328 -9.45 2.25 -10.74
C PRO A 328 -10.13 1.90 -12.09
N HIS A 329 -9.57 2.36 -13.21
CA HIS A 329 -10.16 2.23 -14.54
C HIS A 329 -9.67 1.02 -15.34
N ILE A 330 -9.10 0.00 -14.70
CA ILE A 330 -8.58 -1.20 -15.36
C ILE A 330 -9.63 -1.82 -16.29
N VAL A 331 -10.84 -2.08 -15.79
CA VAL A 331 -11.88 -2.77 -16.57
C VAL A 331 -12.28 -1.97 -17.79
N SER A 332 -12.54 -0.67 -17.64
CA SER A 332 -12.91 0.20 -18.78
C SER A 332 -11.78 0.31 -19.81
N LYS A 333 -10.51 0.27 -19.39
CA LYS A 333 -9.35 0.25 -20.29
C LYS A 333 -9.23 -1.07 -21.05
N ILE A 334 -9.46 -2.22 -20.41
CA ILE A 334 -9.52 -3.53 -21.08
C ILE A 334 -10.66 -3.51 -22.14
N MET A 335 -11.84 -3.07 -21.76
CA MET A 335 -12.99 -2.99 -22.68
C MET A 335 -12.74 -2.08 -23.89
N ALA A 336 -11.91 -1.05 -23.71
CA ALA A 336 -11.54 -0.09 -24.76
C ALA A 336 -10.29 -0.53 -25.57
N GLY A 337 -9.66 -1.67 -25.25
CA GLY A 337 -8.41 -2.11 -25.88
C GLY A 337 -7.20 -1.22 -25.56
N ARG A 338 -7.21 -0.54 -24.42
CA ARG A 338 -6.17 0.42 -23.97
C ARG A 338 -5.41 -0.12 -22.76
N GLU A 339 -4.99 -1.38 -22.81
CA GLU A 339 -4.30 -2.03 -21.68
C GLU A 339 -2.95 -1.38 -21.36
N ASP A 340 -2.26 -0.84 -22.36
CA ASP A 340 -1.00 -0.11 -22.20
C ASP A 340 -1.14 1.19 -21.39
N ASP A 341 -2.36 1.73 -21.30
CA ASP A 341 -2.66 2.91 -20.49
C ASP A 341 -2.85 2.59 -19.00
N ILE A 342 -2.92 1.32 -18.61
CA ILE A 342 -3.13 0.92 -17.22
C ILE A 342 -1.92 1.30 -16.38
N ARG A 343 -2.15 2.06 -15.30
CA ARG A 343 -1.13 2.41 -14.31
C ARG A 343 -0.83 1.17 -13.44
N PRO A 344 0.36 0.58 -13.51
CA PRO A 344 0.62 -0.70 -12.84
C PRO A 344 0.77 -0.55 -11.32
N CYS A 345 0.37 -1.59 -10.58
CA CYS A 345 0.74 -1.75 -9.18
C CYS A 345 2.19 -2.21 -9.08
N VAL A 346 3.04 -1.43 -8.44
CA VAL A 346 4.48 -1.71 -8.28
C VAL A 346 4.84 -2.55 -7.05
N GLY A 347 3.84 -3.06 -6.32
CA GLY A 347 4.05 -3.97 -5.18
C GLY A 347 4.79 -3.37 -3.97
N ALA A 348 4.89 -2.04 -3.87
CA ALA A 348 5.63 -1.35 -2.81
C ALA A 348 5.00 -1.44 -1.42
N THR A 349 3.79 -2.00 -1.28
CA THR A 349 2.99 -2.11 -0.05
C THR A 349 2.74 -0.80 0.72
N TYR A 350 3.09 0.34 0.17
CA TYR A 350 2.88 1.67 0.79
C TYR A 350 1.43 1.87 1.26
N CYS A 351 0.45 1.32 0.54
CA CYS A 351 -0.96 1.35 0.93
C CYS A 351 -1.22 0.66 2.28
N LEU A 352 -0.54 -0.45 2.56
CA LEU A 352 -0.66 -1.19 3.81
C LEU A 352 0.21 -0.56 4.90
N ASP A 353 1.44 -0.15 4.57
CA ASP A 353 2.37 0.47 5.49
C ASP A 353 1.74 1.70 6.19
N ARG A 354 0.98 2.49 5.43
CA ARG A 354 0.22 3.64 5.95
C ARG A 354 -0.79 3.27 7.03
N LEU A 355 -1.45 2.13 6.91
CA LEU A 355 -2.42 1.66 7.91
C LEU A 355 -1.75 1.33 9.24
N TYR A 356 -0.59 0.69 9.21
CA TYR A 356 0.20 0.39 10.41
C TYR A 356 0.80 1.64 11.06
N GLN A 357 0.95 2.73 10.31
CA GLN A 357 1.32 4.05 10.83
C GLN A 357 0.11 4.88 11.33
N ALA A 358 -1.02 4.24 11.60
CA ALA A 358 -2.28 4.87 12.00
C ALA A 358 -2.82 5.90 10.99
N GLY A 359 -2.46 5.74 9.71
CA GLY A 359 -2.94 6.53 8.60
C GLY A 359 -4.04 5.83 7.81
N ALA A 360 -4.36 6.37 6.66
CA ALA A 360 -5.26 5.77 5.69
C ALA A 360 -4.48 5.23 4.48
N ALA A 361 -4.97 4.20 3.81
CA ALA A 361 -4.34 3.62 2.64
C ALA A 361 -4.20 4.65 1.51
N LEU A 362 -3.01 4.75 0.94
CA LEU A 362 -2.68 5.60 -0.20
C LEU A 362 -1.82 4.81 -1.19
N CYS A 363 -1.85 5.17 -2.46
CA CYS A 363 -1.01 4.50 -3.45
C CYS A 363 0.26 5.32 -3.73
N VAL A 364 1.42 4.67 -3.72
CA VAL A 364 2.70 5.32 -4.05
C VAL A 364 2.74 5.84 -5.49
N HIS A 365 1.99 5.19 -6.40
CA HIS A 365 1.96 5.49 -7.82
C HIS A 365 0.80 6.42 -8.23
N ASN A 366 -0.33 6.37 -7.51
CA ASN A 366 -1.55 7.13 -7.80
C ASN A 366 -1.96 7.99 -6.61
N ALA A 367 -1.63 9.27 -6.65
CA ALA A 367 -1.91 10.18 -5.55
C ALA A 367 -3.41 10.55 -5.40
N ALA A 368 -4.26 10.23 -6.37
CA ALA A 368 -5.71 10.43 -6.29
C ALA A 368 -6.41 9.36 -5.44
N THR A 369 -5.80 8.16 -5.32
CA THR A 369 -6.39 7.06 -4.53
C THR A 369 -6.60 7.45 -3.08
N GLY A 370 -7.81 7.26 -2.59
CA GLY A 370 -8.24 7.63 -1.25
C GLY A 370 -8.52 9.12 -1.07
N ARG A 371 -8.61 9.87 -2.19
CA ARG A 371 -8.94 11.30 -2.27
C ARG A 371 -9.98 11.59 -3.35
N GLU A 372 -10.78 10.60 -3.73
CA GLU A 372 -11.69 10.65 -4.87
C GLU A 372 -12.72 11.79 -4.78
N GLU A 373 -13.07 12.26 -3.58
CA GLU A 373 -13.97 13.42 -3.38
C GLU A 373 -13.35 14.75 -3.84
N THR A 374 -12.02 14.89 -3.78
CA THR A 374 -11.33 16.17 -4.03
C THR A 374 -10.28 16.11 -5.12
N MET A 375 -9.86 14.90 -5.49
CA MET A 375 -8.77 14.64 -6.42
C MET A 375 -9.22 13.66 -7.51
N PRO A 376 -9.42 14.12 -8.74
CA PRO A 376 -9.91 13.28 -9.82
C PRO A 376 -8.83 12.32 -10.33
N HIS A 377 -9.23 11.11 -10.73
CA HIS A 377 -8.36 10.18 -11.45
C HIS A 377 -8.16 10.57 -12.92
N VAL A 378 -9.13 11.28 -13.49
CA VAL A 378 -9.09 11.86 -14.84
C VAL A 378 -9.14 13.37 -14.69
N VAL A 379 -8.10 14.06 -15.15
CA VAL A 379 -7.97 15.50 -15.00
C VAL A 379 -8.73 16.20 -16.14
N GLN A 380 -9.51 17.22 -15.80
CA GLN A 380 -10.33 17.95 -16.79
C GLN A 380 -9.46 18.86 -17.68
N PRO A 381 -9.80 19.01 -18.97
CA PRO A 381 -9.11 19.94 -19.85
C PRO A 381 -9.13 21.38 -19.31
N ALA A 382 -8.05 22.10 -19.50
CA ALA A 382 -7.96 23.51 -19.13
C ALA A 382 -8.80 24.38 -20.06
N LYS A 383 -9.38 25.45 -19.53
CA LYS A 383 -10.12 26.45 -20.35
C LYS A 383 -9.20 27.22 -21.29
N THR A 384 -7.95 27.43 -20.87
CA THR A 384 -6.94 28.19 -21.63
C THR A 384 -5.66 27.36 -21.69
N ARG A 385 -5.17 27.14 -22.92
CA ARG A 385 -3.89 26.47 -23.14
C ARG A 385 -2.74 27.37 -22.71
N LYS A 386 -1.79 26.83 -21.97
CA LYS A 386 -0.59 27.50 -21.50
C LYS A 386 0.66 26.78 -22.02
N ARG A 387 1.78 27.49 -22.07
CA ARG A 387 3.12 26.91 -22.26
C ARG A 387 3.76 26.72 -20.90
N ILE A 388 4.14 25.50 -20.60
CA ILE A 388 4.64 25.12 -19.27
C ILE A 388 6.06 24.55 -19.43
N ALA A 389 7.02 25.16 -18.72
CA ALA A 389 8.37 24.64 -18.57
C ALA A 389 8.47 23.84 -17.27
N ILE A 390 9.07 22.66 -17.33
CA ILE A 390 9.35 21.82 -16.17
C ILE A 390 10.84 21.49 -16.14
N ILE A 391 11.48 21.69 -14.99
CA ILE A 391 12.90 21.45 -14.80
C ILE A 391 13.07 20.23 -13.89
N GLY A 392 13.54 19.12 -14.47
CA GLY A 392 13.69 17.81 -13.84
C GLY A 392 12.65 16.80 -14.29
N ALA A 393 13.10 15.60 -14.70
CA ALA A 393 12.27 14.47 -15.11
C ALA A 393 12.26 13.33 -14.05
N GLY A 394 12.31 13.68 -12.77
CA GLY A 394 12.02 12.79 -11.65
C GLY A 394 10.50 12.53 -11.52
N PRO A 395 10.05 11.76 -10.50
CA PRO A 395 8.63 11.41 -10.35
C PRO A 395 7.71 12.63 -10.25
N ALA A 396 8.14 13.72 -9.60
CA ALA A 396 7.37 14.95 -9.48
C ALA A 396 7.24 15.66 -10.83
N GLY A 397 8.36 15.87 -11.55
CA GLY A 397 8.37 16.54 -12.84
C GLY A 397 7.60 15.78 -13.91
N LEU A 398 7.74 14.46 -13.97
CA LEU A 398 7.00 13.62 -14.90
C LEU A 398 5.49 13.59 -14.61
N GLU A 399 5.07 13.59 -13.33
CA GLU A 399 3.66 13.71 -13.00
C GLU A 399 3.11 15.09 -13.37
N ALA A 400 3.87 16.18 -13.12
CA ALA A 400 3.50 17.51 -13.53
C ALA A 400 3.36 17.62 -15.06
N ALA A 401 4.30 17.03 -15.82
CA ALA A 401 4.26 16.99 -17.28
C ALA A 401 3.02 16.24 -17.80
N ARG A 402 2.77 15.05 -17.25
CA ARG A 402 1.61 14.24 -17.61
C ARG A 402 0.29 14.97 -17.35
N VAL A 403 0.13 15.55 -16.15
CA VAL A 403 -1.09 16.26 -15.76
C VAL A 403 -1.30 17.49 -16.61
N ALA A 404 -0.25 18.30 -16.84
CA ALA A 404 -0.31 19.48 -17.67
C ALA A 404 -0.68 19.16 -19.13
N ALA A 405 -0.09 18.12 -19.69
CA ALA A 405 -0.38 17.66 -21.05
C ALA A 405 -1.79 17.07 -21.17
N GLU A 406 -2.27 16.31 -20.15
CA GLU A 406 -3.64 15.81 -20.09
C GLU A 406 -4.66 16.94 -20.06
N ARG A 407 -4.34 18.07 -19.43
CA ARG A 407 -5.14 19.29 -19.47
C ARG A 407 -5.11 20.02 -20.81
N GLY A 408 -4.24 19.63 -21.74
CA GLY A 408 -4.09 20.24 -23.07
C GLY A 408 -3.08 21.39 -23.15
N HIS A 409 -2.21 21.53 -22.14
CA HIS A 409 -1.12 22.50 -22.16
C HIS A 409 0.02 22.07 -23.10
N ASP A 410 0.85 23.04 -23.51
CA ASP A 410 2.09 22.81 -24.27
C ASP A 410 3.24 22.68 -23.28
N VAL A 411 3.81 21.47 -23.18
CA VAL A 411 4.75 21.12 -22.10
C VAL A 411 6.13 20.82 -22.64
N THR A 412 7.15 21.45 -22.03
CA THR A 412 8.56 21.16 -22.30
C THR A 412 9.26 20.84 -20.99
N VAL A 413 10.04 19.76 -20.99
CA VAL A 413 10.77 19.25 -19.81
C VAL A 413 12.27 19.27 -20.09
N TRP A 414 13.06 19.82 -19.17
CA TRP A 414 14.52 19.73 -19.16
C TRP A 414 14.96 18.71 -18.13
N GLU A 415 15.89 17.85 -18.52
CA GLU A 415 16.51 16.85 -17.66
C GLU A 415 18.03 16.85 -17.86
N ALA A 416 18.76 17.04 -16.78
CA ALA A 416 20.23 17.10 -16.83
C ALA A 416 20.86 15.74 -17.16
N GLN A 417 20.20 14.64 -16.78
CA GLN A 417 20.66 13.28 -17.03
C GLN A 417 20.24 12.77 -18.42
N PRO A 418 20.92 11.74 -18.95
CA PRO A 418 20.52 11.12 -20.22
C PRO A 418 19.15 10.39 -20.14
N ASP A 419 18.75 10.01 -18.95
CA ASP A 419 17.55 9.20 -18.71
C ASP A 419 16.67 9.82 -17.62
N PRO A 420 15.33 9.76 -17.77
CA PRO A 420 14.40 10.24 -16.75
C PRO A 420 14.35 9.30 -15.53
N GLY A 421 13.88 9.81 -14.39
CA GLY A 421 13.52 9.00 -13.25
C GLY A 421 14.13 9.42 -11.91
N GLY A 422 15.18 10.25 -11.92
CA GLY A 422 15.79 10.75 -10.69
C GLY A 422 16.12 9.64 -9.68
N GLN A 423 15.77 9.85 -8.42
CA GLN A 423 16.05 8.91 -7.33
C GLN A 423 15.42 7.50 -7.52
N ILE A 424 14.33 7.37 -8.28
CA ILE A 424 13.73 6.05 -8.52
C ILE A 424 14.69 5.13 -9.29
N ARG A 425 15.49 5.66 -10.19
CA ARG A 425 16.52 4.86 -10.91
C ARG A 425 17.53 4.27 -9.95
N LEU A 426 17.94 5.04 -8.94
CA LEU A 426 18.86 4.59 -7.90
C LEU A 426 18.22 3.46 -7.06
N ILE A 427 17.00 3.66 -6.58
CA ILE A 427 16.27 2.67 -5.79
C ILE A 427 16.06 1.37 -6.58
N ALA A 428 15.77 1.47 -7.87
CA ALA A 428 15.48 0.35 -8.76
C ALA A 428 16.72 -0.48 -9.15
N GLN A 429 17.93 -0.09 -8.76
CA GLN A 429 19.14 -0.91 -8.89
C GLN A 429 19.05 -2.18 -8.04
N SER A 430 18.36 -2.14 -6.91
CA SER A 430 18.01 -3.35 -6.16
C SER A 430 17.10 -4.24 -6.99
N LYS A 431 17.51 -5.51 -7.19
CA LYS A 431 16.71 -6.52 -7.94
C LYS A 431 15.30 -6.64 -7.39
N ARG A 432 15.16 -6.61 -6.07
CA ARG A 432 13.88 -6.69 -5.37
C ARG A 432 12.98 -5.49 -5.66
N ARG A 433 13.55 -4.28 -5.84
CA ARG A 433 12.80 -3.03 -6.01
C ARG A 433 12.70 -2.55 -7.46
N ARG A 434 13.21 -3.32 -8.41
CA ARG A 434 13.22 -2.96 -9.85
C ARG A 434 11.85 -2.55 -10.40
N GLU A 435 10.77 -3.15 -9.89
CA GLU A 435 9.40 -2.84 -10.33
C GLU A 435 8.99 -1.38 -10.10
N LEU A 436 9.68 -0.65 -9.21
CA LEU A 436 9.44 0.78 -9.00
C LEU A 436 9.74 1.61 -10.26
N MET A 437 10.57 1.12 -11.19
CA MET A 437 10.79 1.80 -12.48
C MET A 437 9.49 1.98 -13.27
N SER A 438 8.51 1.11 -13.11
CA SER A 438 7.21 1.26 -13.76
C SER A 438 6.48 2.56 -13.39
N ILE A 439 6.86 3.21 -12.28
CA ILE A 439 6.38 4.56 -11.93
C ILE A 439 6.83 5.58 -13.00
N ILE A 440 8.05 5.44 -13.48
CA ILE A 440 8.66 6.30 -14.49
C ILE A 440 8.20 5.90 -15.88
N ASP A 441 8.32 4.61 -16.22
CA ASP A 441 8.00 4.07 -17.54
C ASP A 441 6.57 4.41 -17.97
N TRP A 442 5.61 4.23 -17.04
CA TRP A 442 4.21 4.58 -17.30
C TRP A 442 4.04 6.09 -17.57
N ARG A 443 4.69 6.96 -16.76
CA ARG A 443 4.60 8.42 -16.95
C ARG A 443 5.23 8.86 -18.25
N MET A 444 6.36 8.27 -18.61
CA MET A 444 7.02 8.54 -19.89
C MET A 444 6.12 8.17 -21.07
N ALA A 445 5.49 6.97 -21.02
CA ALA A 445 4.54 6.55 -22.04
C ALA A 445 3.33 7.51 -22.14
N GLN A 446 2.80 7.96 -20.99
CA GLN A 446 1.70 8.92 -20.96
C GLN A 446 2.09 10.32 -21.48
N CYS A 447 3.32 10.76 -21.21
CA CYS A 447 3.85 12.01 -21.73
C CYS A 447 4.09 11.93 -23.26
N ALA A 448 4.65 10.82 -23.73
CA ALA A 448 4.87 10.58 -25.15
C ALA A 448 3.55 10.56 -25.96
N ALA A 449 2.50 9.91 -25.42
CA ALA A 449 1.18 9.88 -26.02
C ALA A 449 0.49 11.26 -26.10
N ARG A 450 1.05 12.28 -25.45
CA ARG A 450 0.51 13.67 -25.39
C ARG A 450 1.49 14.72 -25.91
N ASP A 451 2.48 14.29 -26.69
CA ASP A 451 3.45 15.16 -27.36
C ASP A 451 4.25 16.07 -26.42
N VAL A 452 4.56 15.63 -25.19
CA VAL A 452 5.45 16.33 -24.28
C VAL A 452 6.86 16.35 -24.86
N ARG A 453 7.48 17.53 -24.93
CA ARG A 453 8.86 17.68 -25.43
C ARG A 453 9.85 17.51 -24.30
N PHE A 454 10.91 16.71 -24.52
CA PHE A 454 11.98 16.48 -23.57
C PHE A 454 13.33 16.94 -24.13
N HIS A 455 14.12 17.64 -23.30
CA HIS A 455 15.52 17.95 -23.51
C HIS A 455 16.34 17.19 -22.48
N PHE A 456 16.87 16.03 -22.87
CA PHE A 456 17.78 15.24 -22.06
C PHE A 456 19.23 15.71 -22.20
N ASN A 457 20.11 15.36 -21.23
CA ASN A 457 21.49 15.87 -21.16
C ASN A 457 21.53 17.40 -21.24
N SER A 458 20.54 18.07 -20.68
CA SER A 458 20.33 19.50 -20.80
C SER A 458 20.08 20.11 -19.42
N PHE A 459 21.09 20.83 -18.95
CA PHE A 459 20.94 21.70 -17.80
C PHE A 459 20.10 22.90 -18.20
N ALA A 460 18.96 23.12 -17.54
CA ALA A 460 18.16 24.33 -17.82
C ALA A 460 18.83 25.55 -17.19
N GLU A 461 19.04 26.56 -17.97
CA GLU A 461 19.49 27.88 -17.52
C GLU A 461 18.31 28.86 -17.44
N VAL A 462 18.46 29.95 -16.70
CA VAL A 462 17.44 31.00 -16.59
C VAL A 462 16.99 31.47 -17.98
N SER A 463 17.93 31.66 -18.94
CA SER A 463 17.65 32.07 -20.31
C SER A 463 16.71 31.12 -21.07
N ASP A 464 16.71 29.81 -20.76
CA ASP A 464 15.91 28.83 -21.46
C ASP A 464 14.41 28.90 -21.08
N VAL A 465 14.13 29.35 -19.87
CA VAL A 465 12.78 29.26 -19.27
C VAL A 465 12.18 30.59 -18.84
N ALA A 466 12.96 31.66 -18.70
CA ALA A 466 12.48 32.98 -18.26
C ALA A 466 11.57 33.67 -19.29
N THR A 467 11.63 33.25 -20.56
CA THR A 467 10.78 33.78 -21.62
C THR A 467 10.11 32.66 -22.40
N GLY A 468 8.94 32.94 -22.93
CA GLY A 468 8.25 32.00 -23.81
C GLY A 468 7.37 30.97 -23.08
N PHE A 469 7.27 31.03 -21.73
CA PHE A 469 6.45 30.18 -20.92
C PHE A 469 5.50 31.00 -20.03
N ASP A 470 4.32 30.45 -19.75
CA ASP A 470 3.32 31.04 -18.86
C ASP A 470 3.50 30.55 -17.41
N THR A 471 4.11 29.37 -17.26
CA THR A 471 4.38 28.76 -15.95
C THR A 471 5.70 27.99 -16.00
N VAL A 472 6.51 28.12 -14.97
CA VAL A 472 7.75 27.36 -14.75
C VAL A 472 7.63 26.56 -13.46
N ILE A 473 7.92 25.26 -13.54
CA ILE A 473 7.86 24.33 -12.40
C ILE A 473 9.25 23.71 -12.19
N VAL A 474 9.83 23.99 -11.02
CA VAL A 474 11.12 23.40 -10.61
C VAL A 474 10.88 22.11 -9.87
N ALA A 475 11.34 20.99 -10.43
CA ALA A 475 11.19 19.62 -9.94
C ALA A 475 12.55 18.89 -9.93
N THR A 476 13.63 19.62 -9.71
CA THR A 476 15.03 19.19 -9.76
C THR A 476 15.42 18.15 -8.71
N GLY A 477 14.56 17.95 -7.70
CA GLY A 477 14.85 17.02 -6.61
C GLY A 477 15.88 17.56 -5.63
N GLY A 478 16.74 16.67 -5.12
CA GLY A 478 17.81 17.03 -4.19
C GLY A 478 18.99 16.08 -4.31
N LEU A 479 20.11 16.47 -3.73
CA LEU A 479 21.32 15.66 -3.58
C LEU A 479 21.44 15.16 -2.14
N PRO A 480 22.16 14.05 -1.89
CA PRO A 480 22.36 13.55 -0.53
C PRO A 480 22.87 14.62 0.42
N HIS A 481 22.24 14.78 1.57
CA HIS A 481 22.73 15.67 2.61
C HIS A 481 23.80 14.94 3.42
N THR A 482 25.07 15.35 3.26
CA THR A 482 26.24 14.69 3.85
C THR A 482 26.93 15.50 4.94
N GLU A 483 26.63 16.78 5.09
CA GLU A 483 27.20 17.63 6.14
C GLU A 483 26.38 17.52 7.42
N VAL A 484 26.46 16.37 8.09
CA VAL A 484 25.58 15.99 9.21
C VAL A 484 26.33 15.75 10.52
N LEU A 485 27.66 15.70 10.47
CA LEU A 485 28.53 15.46 11.63
C LEU A 485 29.11 16.78 12.14
N GLU A 486 29.49 16.83 13.40
CA GLU A 486 30.15 18.01 13.99
C GLU A 486 31.54 18.23 13.36
N TYR A 487 32.21 17.15 12.89
CA TYR A 487 33.49 17.21 12.18
C TYR A 487 33.70 15.93 11.35
N GLY A 488 34.54 16.04 10.30
CA GLY A 488 34.95 14.91 9.46
C GLY A 488 33.90 14.45 8.45
N ASN A 489 33.02 15.35 8.01
CA ASN A 489 32.06 15.07 6.94
C ASN A 489 32.74 14.68 5.62
N ASP A 490 33.94 15.25 5.34
CA ASP A 490 34.80 14.93 4.18
C ASP A 490 35.38 13.51 4.20
N LEU A 491 35.27 12.80 5.32
CA LEU A 491 35.71 11.41 5.49
C LEU A 491 34.54 10.40 5.35
N THR A 492 33.33 10.88 5.12
CA THR A 492 32.14 10.04 4.98
C THR A 492 31.70 9.92 3.51
N VAL A 493 30.86 8.93 3.23
CA VAL A 493 30.19 8.77 1.95
C VAL A 493 28.69 8.68 2.18
N SER A 494 27.87 9.02 1.17
CA SER A 494 26.42 8.89 1.29
C SER A 494 25.96 7.45 1.06
N SER A 495 24.74 7.13 1.55
CA SER A 495 24.08 5.88 1.21
C SER A 495 23.88 5.72 -0.31
N TRP A 496 23.73 6.83 -1.04
CA TRP A 496 23.58 6.82 -2.49
C TRP A 496 24.85 6.40 -3.22
N ASP A 497 26.03 6.80 -2.75
CA ASP A 497 27.30 6.41 -3.36
C ASP A 497 27.50 4.90 -3.33
N ILE A 498 27.05 4.26 -2.23
CA ILE A 498 27.07 2.79 -2.09
C ILE A 498 26.04 2.16 -3.03
N ILE A 499 24.80 2.69 -3.07
CA ILE A 499 23.72 2.15 -3.88
C ILE A 499 24.03 2.32 -5.38
N ALA A 500 24.59 3.45 -5.79
CA ALA A 500 24.99 3.70 -7.18
C ALA A 500 26.18 2.84 -7.62
N GLY A 501 26.99 2.36 -6.66
CA GLY A 501 28.22 1.65 -6.93
C GLY A 501 29.40 2.57 -7.24
N ASP A 502 29.27 3.86 -6.98
CA ASP A 502 30.32 4.89 -7.16
C ASP A 502 31.44 4.68 -6.14
N VAL A 503 31.09 4.19 -4.95
CA VAL A 503 32.01 3.84 -3.88
C VAL A 503 31.80 2.37 -3.50
N LYS A 504 32.90 1.59 -3.49
CA LYS A 504 32.87 0.20 -3.04
C LYS A 504 32.84 0.13 -1.52
N PRO A 505 32.04 -0.77 -0.93
CA PRO A 505 32.08 -1.01 0.51
C PRO A 505 33.45 -1.45 1.01
N GLY A 506 33.88 -0.89 2.17
CA GLY A 506 35.04 -1.34 2.92
C GLY A 506 34.83 -2.68 3.60
N ARG A 507 35.85 -3.22 4.31
CA ARG A 507 35.68 -4.48 5.05
C ARG A 507 34.83 -4.31 6.31
N GLU A 508 34.93 -3.16 6.98
CA GLU A 508 34.13 -2.79 8.15
C GLU A 508 33.45 -1.47 7.86
N VAL A 509 32.11 -1.51 7.80
CA VAL A 509 31.25 -0.37 7.38
C VAL A 509 30.31 0.01 8.52
N LEU A 510 30.38 1.26 8.95
CA LEU A 510 29.41 1.87 9.88
C LEU A 510 28.45 2.74 9.09
N ILE A 511 27.17 2.42 9.13
CA ILE A 511 26.11 3.21 8.52
C ILE A 511 25.40 4.03 9.59
N HIS A 512 25.46 5.36 9.48
CA HIS A 512 24.75 6.29 10.34
C HIS A 512 23.44 6.67 9.69
N ASP A 513 22.36 6.08 10.17
CA ASP A 513 20.99 6.30 9.67
C ASP A 513 20.24 7.29 10.56
N MET A 514 20.03 8.49 10.05
CA MET A 514 19.31 9.57 10.71
C MET A 514 17.87 9.72 10.20
N LEU A 515 17.48 8.96 9.14
CA LEU A 515 16.19 9.12 8.50
C LEU A 515 15.26 7.92 8.72
N GLY A 516 15.83 6.73 8.93
CA GLY A 516 15.06 5.52 9.22
C GLY A 516 14.28 4.96 8.02
N ASP A 517 14.74 5.25 6.81
CA ASP A 517 14.11 4.89 5.56
C ASP A 517 14.89 3.82 4.75
N HIS A 518 14.46 3.57 3.53
CA HIS A 518 15.03 2.53 2.68
C HIS A 518 16.52 2.68 2.28
N PRO A 519 17.08 3.86 1.98
CA PRO A 519 18.45 3.99 1.50
C PRO A 519 19.51 3.43 2.44
N ALA A 520 19.38 3.63 3.76
CA ALA A 520 20.31 3.06 4.74
C ALA A 520 20.31 1.53 4.69
N LEU A 521 19.11 0.92 4.66
CA LEU A 521 18.96 -0.54 4.56
C LEU A 521 19.50 -1.10 3.25
N MET A 522 19.28 -0.39 2.12
CA MET A 522 19.81 -0.79 0.81
C MET A 522 21.33 -0.74 0.79
N ALA A 523 21.94 0.32 1.33
CA ALA A 523 23.40 0.43 1.43
C ALA A 523 23.98 -0.68 2.32
N ALA A 524 23.30 -0.97 3.45
CA ALA A 524 23.68 -2.07 4.34
C ALA A 524 23.63 -3.44 3.64
N GLU A 525 22.54 -3.70 2.90
CA GLU A 525 22.35 -4.94 2.16
C GLU A 525 23.47 -5.13 1.11
N ILE A 526 23.78 -4.08 0.33
CA ILE A 526 24.87 -4.10 -0.68
C ILE A 526 26.23 -4.33 -0.01
N ALA A 527 26.53 -3.65 1.10
CA ALA A 527 27.78 -3.82 1.83
C ALA A 527 27.91 -5.25 2.39
N ALA A 528 26.87 -5.77 3.04
CA ALA A 528 26.85 -7.11 3.60
C ALA A 528 26.96 -8.20 2.52
N GLU A 529 26.29 -8.04 1.39
CA GLU A 529 26.41 -8.94 0.22
C GLU A 529 27.81 -8.92 -0.40
N SER A 530 28.52 -7.79 -0.29
CA SER A 530 29.91 -7.65 -0.73
C SER A 530 30.92 -8.28 0.24
N GLY A 531 30.45 -8.81 1.38
CA GLY A 531 31.29 -9.45 2.41
C GLY A 531 31.80 -8.51 3.49
N SER A 532 31.25 -7.29 3.61
CA SER A 532 31.60 -6.36 4.68
C SER A 532 30.97 -6.77 6.00
N ALA A 533 31.67 -6.52 7.12
CA ALA A 533 31.08 -6.48 8.44
C ALA A 533 30.35 -5.13 8.60
N VAL A 534 29.02 -5.17 8.80
CA VAL A 534 28.17 -3.97 8.78
C VAL A 534 27.58 -3.71 10.16
N GLU A 535 27.69 -2.46 10.62
CA GLU A 535 26.91 -1.91 11.74
C GLU A 535 26.01 -0.79 11.21
N ILE A 536 24.69 -0.88 11.47
CA ILE A 536 23.75 0.22 11.26
C ILE A 536 23.47 0.85 12.61
N MET A 537 23.62 2.17 12.70
CA MET A 537 23.44 2.95 13.92
C MET A 537 22.45 4.07 13.68
N THR A 538 21.51 4.25 14.59
CA THR A 538 20.49 5.31 14.56
C THR A 538 20.28 5.94 15.94
N PRO A 539 20.05 7.26 16.04
CA PRO A 539 19.63 7.91 17.28
C PRO A 539 18.21 7.54 17.71
N ASP A 540 17.41 6.97 16.82
CA ASP A 540 16.02 6.59 17.09
C ASP A 540 15.92 5.47 18.13
N ARG A 541 14.76 5.39 18.80
CA ARG A 541 14.43 4.32 19.75
C ARG A 541 14.19 2.98 19.07
N THR A 542 13.84 3.01 17.80
CA THR A 542 13.53 1.85 16.97
C THR A 542 14.31 1.94 15.68
N PHE A 543 14.62 0.80 15.11
CA PHE A 543 15.32 0.68 13.86
C PHE A 543 14.37 0.90 12.68
N SER A 544 14.79 1.70 11.69
CA SER A 544 14.07 1.97 10.44
C SER A 544 12.57 2.23 10.59
N PRO A 545 12.14 3.24 11.36
CA PRO A 545 10.73 3.48 11.68
C PRO A 545 9.83 3.75 10.44
N ASP A 546 10.39 4.24 9.35
CA ASP A 546 9.64 4.52 8.12
C ASP A 546 9.54 3.31 7.17
N VAL A 547 10.24 2.22 7.47
CA VAL A 547 10.15 0.94 6.74
C VAL A 547 9.30 -0.03 7.53
N GLN A 548 8.04 -0.18 7.13
CA GLN A 548 7.09 -1.04 7.85
C GLN A 548 7.37 -2.53 7.64
N GLY A 549 6.79 -3.37 8.48
CA GLY A 549 7.14 -4.77 8.67
C GLY A 549 7.23 -5.62 7.41
N MET A 550 6.33 -5.42 6.44
CA MET A 550 6.38 -6.18 5.19
C MET A 550 7.61 -5.85 4.34
N ASN A 551 7.96 -4.57 4.22
CA ASN A 551 9.18 -4.14 3.51
C ASN A 551 10.43 -4.42 4.33
N LEU A 552 10.36 -4.36 5.66
CA LEU A 552 11.47 -4.63 6.55
C LEU A 552 11.86 -6.13 6.54
N THR A 553 10.89 -7.03 6.45
CA THR A 553 11.10 -8.49 6.50
C THR A 553 12.20 -8.98 5.55
N PRO A 554 12.20 -8.69 4.23
CA PRO A 554 13.26 -9.17 3.35
C PRO A 554 14.63 -8.55 3.66
N TYR A 555 14.71 -7.31 4.14
CA TYR A 555 15.96 -6.71 4.60
C TYR A 555 16.49 -7.44 5.83
N MET A 556 15.65 -7.62 6.86
CA MET A 556 16.07 -8.28 8.10
C MET A 556 16.52 -9.73 7.86
N ARG A 557 15.83 -10.46 6.98
CA ARG A 557 16.24 -11.82 6.61
C ARG A 557 17.65 -11.83 6.05
N ASN A 558 17.96 -10.97 5.09
CA ASN A 558 19.28 -10.90 4.47
C ASN A 558 20.34 -10.36 5.44
N LEU A 559 20.07 -9.28 6.15
CA LEU A 559 21.03 -8.63 7.04
C LEU A 559 21.36 -9.48 8.28
N GLN A 560 20.37 -10.19 8.85
CA GLN A 560 20.60 -11.12 9.97
C GLN A 560 21.41 -12.36 9.56
N GLU A 561 21.15 -12.91 8.36
CA GLU A 561 21.96 -14.02 7.83
C GLU A 561 23.43 -13.64 7.59
N LYS A 562 23.71 -12.33 7.45
CA LYS A 562 25.06 -11.76 7.28
C LYS A 562 25.65 -11.18 8.58
N ASP A 563 25.04 -11.48 9.73
CA ASP A 563 25.48 -11.03 11.06
C ASP A 563 25.64 -9.50 11.19
N THR A 564 24.76 -8.74 10.52
CA THR A 564 24.73 -7.28 10.61
C THR A 564 24.37 -6.84 12.02
N ARG A 565 25.13 -5.91 12.57
CA ARG A 565 24.88 -5.32 13.88
C ARG A 565 23.89 -4.15 13.78
N PHE A 566 22.91 -4.10 14.69
CA PHE A 566 21.94 -3.02 14.81
C PHE A 566 22.12 -2.30 16.14
N THR A 567 22.37 -0.96 16.10
CA THR A 567 22.61 -0.14 17.28
C THR A 567 21.64 1.03 17.26
N VAL A 568 20.73 1.07 18.24
CA VAL A 568 19.73 2.13 18.41
C VAL A 568 20.11 3.08 19.55
N THR A 569 19.54 4.29 19.56
CA THR A 569 19.78 5.33 20.57
C THR A 569 21.22 5.88 20.61
N TYR A 570 21.97 5.68 19.53
CA TYR A 570 23.31 6.21 19.37
C TYR A 570 23.47 6.89 18.01
N ARG A 571 24.33 7.91 17.96
CA ARG A 571 24.67 8.63 16.74
C ARG A 571 26.17 8.76 16.57
N VAL A 572 26.60 8.90 15.33
CA VAL A 572 27.97 9.31 15.01
C VAL A 572 28.06 10.82 15.20
N LYS A 573 28.91 11.27 16.11
CA LYS A 573 29.15 12.69 16.39
C LYS A 573 30.14 13.29 15.41
N GLY A 574 31.21 12.56 15.11
CA GLY A 574 32.25 12.99 14.20
C GLY A 574 33.17 11.84 13.78
N VAL A 575 33.97 12.09 12.78
CA VAL A 575 34.91 11.11 12.21
C VAL A 575 36.30 11.74 12.07
N ALA A 576 37.33 10.98 12.44
CA ALA A 576 38.73 11.38 12.26
C ALA A 576 39.54 10.22 11.67
N ARG A 577 40.68 10.51 11.05
CA ARG A 577 41.62 9.46 10.61
C ARG A 577 42.38 8.87 11.76
N GLU A 578 42.48 7.57 11.78
CA GLU A 578 43.35 6.82 12.69
C GLU A 578 44.22 5.83 11.89
N GLY A 579 45.40 6.30 11.48
CA GLY A 579 46.25 5.58 10.53
C GLY A 579 45.58 5.51 9.15
N ASN A 580 45.37 4.28 8.67
CA ASN A 580 44.69 4.00 7.41
C ASN A 580 43.18 3.70 7.58
N ARG A 581 42.67 3.85 8.80
CA ARG A 581 41.25 3.63 9.14
C ARG A 581 40.58 4.92 9.59
N LEU A 582 39.30 4.83 9.90
CA LEU A 582 38.50 5.90 10.45
C LEU A 582 38.11 5.59 11.90
N LYS A 583 38.22 6.61 12.74
CA LYS A 583 37.71 6.60 14.10
C LYS A 583 36.46 7.44 14.17
N ALA A 584 35.32 6.77 14.29
CA ALA A 584 34.03 7.42 14.49
C ALA A 584 33.77 7.59 16.00
N GLU A 585 33.57 8.83 16.44
CA GLU A 585 33.12 9.16 17.78
C GLU A 585 31.60 8.94 17.89
N ILE A 586 31.20 8.11 18.86
CA ILE A 586 29.80 7.73 19.09
C ILE A 586 29.29 8.44 20.34
N ALA A 587 28.12 9.05 20.26
CA ALA A 587 27.42 9.71 21.35
C ALA A 587 25.99 9.21 21.45
N THR A 588 25.31 9.52 22.55
CA THR A 588 23.89 9.28 22.79
C THR A 588 23.24 10.55 23.33
N ASP A 589 21.95 10.75 23.00
CA ASP A 589 21.19 11.89 23.53
C ASP A 589 20.62 11.62 24.95
N TYR A 590 20.83 10.42 25.48
CA TYR A 590 20.31 10.00 26.79
C TYR A 590 21.29 10.24 27.95
N SER A 591 22.58 10.49 27.67
CA SER A 591 23.61 10.72 28.69
C SER A 591 24.87 11.33 28.05
N ASP A 592 25.85 11.69 28.89
CA ASP A 592 27.18 12.14 28.43
C ASP A 592 28.10 10.98 28.01
N PHE A 593 27.55 9.77 27.85
CA PHE A 593 28.35 8.61 27.46
C PHE A 593 28.85 8.78 26.03
N THR A 594 30.14 8.59 25.85
CA THR A 594 30.79 8.54 24.53
C THR A 594 31.61 7.25 24.37
N SER A 595 31.72 6.80 23.16
CA SER A 595 32.56 5.66 22.76
C SER A 595 33.10 5.89 21.36
N HIS A 596 33.74 4.91 20.76
CA HIS A 596 34.22 5.00 19.39
C HIS A 596 34.11 3.67 18.64
N ARG A 597 34.14 3.76 17.31
CA ARG A 597 34.30 2.64 16.37
C ARG A 597 35.50 2.92 15.49
N ILE A 598 36.32 1.88 15.27
CA ILE A 598 37.40 1.91 14.29
C ILE A 598 36.93 1.10 13.09
N VAL A 599 36.67 1.78 11.97
CA VAL A 599 36.08 1.19 10.76
C VAL A 599 36.85 1.57 9.51
N ASP A 600 36.62 0.92 8.39
CA ASP A 600 37.24 1.27 7.12
C ASP A 600 36.41 2.37 6.42
N GLN A 601 35.11 2.43 6.70
CA GLN A 601 34.18 3.35 6.02
C GLN A 601 33.03 3.77 6.93
N VAL A 602 32.64 5.04 6.84
CA VAL A 602 31.43 5.60 7.46
C VAL A 602 30.50 6.07 6.36
N VAL A 603 29.26 5.55 6.37
CA VAL A 603 28.21 5.91 5.42
C VAL A 603 27.14 6.70 6.17
N VAL A 604 26.68 7.82 5.60
CA VAL A 604 25.64 8.66 6.19
C VAL A 604 24.35 8.60 5.38
N ASN A 605 23.21 8.61 6.04
CA ASN A 605 21.87 8.67 5.46
C ASN A 605 21.04 9.72 6.19
N GLN A 606 20.90 10.92 5.59
CA GLN A 606 20.22 12.10 6.17
C GLN A 606 19.20 12.71 5.22
N GLY A 607 18.73 11.97 4.21
CA GLY A 607 17.85 12.50 3.17
C GLY A 607 18.56 13.37 2.17
N THR A 608 17.85 14.36 1.60
CA THR A 608 18.36 15.20 0.51
C THR A 608 18.30 16.68 0.86
N ALA A 609 19.34 17.41 0.44
CA ALA A 609 19.32 18.87 0.34
C ALA A 609 18.69 19.25 -1.01
N PRO A 610 17.72 20.19 -1.05
CA PRO A 610 17.11 20.63 -2.30
C PRO A 610 18.12 21.16 -3.32
N LEU A 611 17.96 20.79 -4.58
CA LEU A 611 18.73 21.34 -5.70
C LEU A 611 17.89 22.47 -6.34
N ASP A 612 17.87 23.64 -5.71
CA ASP A 612 16.90 24.68 -6.01
C ASP A 612 17.50 26.06 -6.35
N GLU A 613 18.78 26.15 -6.72
CA GLU A 613 19.44 27.40 -7.10
C GLU A 613 18.69 28.10 -8.22
N ILE A 614 18.31 27.37 -9.27
CA ILE A 614 17.58 27.93 -10.42
C ILE A 614 16.21 28.53 -10.02
N TYR A 615 15.57 27.99 -8.97
CA TYR A 615 14.33 28.58 -8.47
C TYR A 615 14.57 29.97 -7.89
N PHE A 616 15.64 30.16 -7.12
CA PHE A 616 15.99 31.47 -6.56
C PHE A 616 16.38 32.46 -7.59
N ASP A 617 17.08 32.05 -8.67
CA ASP A 617 17.42 32.89 -9.81
C ASP A 617 16.20 33.34 -10.64
N LEU A 618 15.21 32.45 -10.79
CA LEU A 618 13.94 32.72 -11.48
C LEU A 618 12.94 33.54 -10.65
N LYS A 619 13.06 33.49 -9.34
CA LYS A 619 12.10 34.06 -8.40
C LYS A 619 11.82 35.56 -8.63
N PRO A 620 12.82 36.45 -8.80
CA PRO A 620 12.59 37.87 -9.07
C PRO A 620 11.93 38.15 -10.43
N LEU A 621 11.98 37.20 -11.36
CA LEU A 621 11.43 37.34 -12.72
C LEU A 621 9.98 36.83 -12.80
N SER A 622 9.48 36.23 -11.76
CA SER A 622 8.14 35.60 -11.75
C SER A 622 7.05 36.52 -11.20
N HIS A 623 5.80 36.36 -11.69
CA HIS A 623 4.62 37.12 -11.21
C HIS A 623 4.38 36.96 -9.72
N ASN A 624 4.56 35.75 -9.18
CA ASN A 624 4.23 35.40 -7.80
C ASN A 624 5.45 35.44 -6.86
N PHE A 625 6.63 35.83 -7.30
CA PHE A 625 7.88 35.70 -6.54
C PHE A 625 8.07 34.30 -5.94
N GLY A 626 7.62 33.25 -6.67
CA GLY A 626 7.65 31.87 -6.20
C GLY A 626 6.70 31.55 -5.03
N ALA A 627 5.85 32.48 -4.61
CA ALA A 627 4.89 32.27 -3.53
C ALA A 627 3.76 31.33 -3.96
N VAL A 628 3.27 30.55 -3.00
CA VAL A 628 2.13 29.63 -3.17
C VAL A 628 1.02 30.06 -2.23
N ASP A 629 -0.20 30.20 -2.74
CA ASP A 629 -1.41 30.36 -1.96
C ASP A 629 -1.83 28.98 -1.41
N HIS A 630 -1.56 28.73 -0.15
CA HIS A 630 -1.85 27.46 0.49
C HIS A 630 -3.35 27.22 0.63
N ASP A 631 -4.14 28.25 0.87
CA ASP A 631 -5.60 28.10 1.00
C ASP A 631 -6.23 27.72 -0.33
N ALA A 632 -5.84 28.37 -1.43
CA ALA A 632 -6.26 28.02 -2.76
C ALA A 632 -5.78 26.59 -3.15
N LEU A 633 -4.51 26.23 -2.81
CA LEU A 633 -3.96 24.91 -3.08
C LEU A 633 -4.74 23.79 -2.37
N LEU A 634 -5.08 24.01 -1.10
CA LEU A 634 -5.83 23.04 -0.29
C LEU A 634 -7.31 22.95 -0.72
N ALA A 635 -7.88 24.06 -1.14
CA ALA A 635 -9.26 24.12 -1.66
C ALA A 635 -9.38 23.63 -3.12
N GLY A 636 -8.29 23.22 -3.78
CA GLY A 636 -8.29 22.81 -5.19
C GLY A 636 -8.67 23.95 -6.12
N GLN A 637 -8.15 25.15 -5.85
CA GLN A 637 -8.39 26.35 -6.63
C GLN A 637 -7.11 26.81 -7.36
N PRO A 638 -7.25 27.46 -8.52
CA PRO A 638 -6.11 27.98 -9.26
C PRO A 638 -5.29 28.99 -8.46
N GLN A 639 -3.96 28.91 -8.60
CA GLN A 639 -3.02 29.88 -8.03
C GLN A 639 -3.12 31.21 -8.78
N LYS A 640 -3.40 32.30 -8.07
CA LYS A 640 -3.64 33.63 -8.65
C LYS A 640 -2.72 34.73 -8.10
N LEU A 641 -1.77 34.39 -7.25
CA LEU A 641 -0.85 35.38 -6.69
C LEU A 641 0.00 36.02 -7.82
N ALA A 642 -0.02 37.30 -7.90
CA ALA A 642 0.74 38.08 -8.90
C ALA A 642 1.21 39.43 -8.31
N PRO A 643 1.96 39.45 -7.19
CA PRO A 643 2.43 40.68 -6.56
C PRO A 643 3.50 41.41 -7.38
N ASN A 644 4.14 40.74 -8.38
CA ASN A 644 5.14 41.32 -9.24
C ASN A 644 4.52 41.66 -10.62
N PRO A 645 4.24 42.95 -10.91
CA PRO A 645 3.69 43.35 -12.20
C PRO A 645 4.66 43.21 -13.36
N ASP A 646 5.97 43.20 -13.11
CA ASP A 646 7.03 43.06 -14.12
C ASP A 646 7.39 41.60 -14.40
N GLY A 647 6.80 40.66 -13.65
CA GLY A 647 6.99 39.22 -13.84
C GLY A 647 6.45 38.77 -15.19
N THR A 648 6.95 37.67 -15.71
CA THR A 648 6.60 37.14 -17.05
C THR A 648 5.95 35.78 -17.00
N PHE A 649 6.03 35.02 -15.87
CA PHE A 649 5.53 33.68 -15.69
C PHE A 649 5.16 33.42 -14.21
N GLN A 650 4.36 32.40 -13.94
CA GLN A 650 4.17 31.84 -12.59
C GLN A 650 5.29 30.84 -12.29
N LEU A 651 5.85 30.89 -11.09
CA LEU A 651 6.95 30.01 -10.65
C LEU A 651 6.53 29.14 -9.47
N PHE A 652 6.79 27.85 -9.56
CA PHE A 652 6.51 26.89 -8.46
C PHE A 652 7.69 25.92 -8.28
N ARG A 653 7.80 25.35 -7.05
CA ARG A 653 8.65 24.20 -6.72
C ARG A 653 7.79 23.04 -6.28
N ILE A 654 8.18 21.79 -6.61
CA ILE A 654 7.50 20.57 -6.21
C ILE A 654 8.50 19.45 -5.89
N GLY A 655 8.04 18.49 -5.09
CA GLY A 655 8.86 17.34 -4.67
C GLY A 655 10.05 17.74 -3.81
N ASP A 656 11.16 17.03 -3.94
CA ASP A 656 12.36 17.25 -3.09
C ASP A 656 13.13 18.54 -3.44
N ALA A 657 12.77 19.23 -4.50
CA ALA A 657 13.20 20.61 -4.71
C ALA A 657 12.61 21.57 -3.65
N VAL A 658 11.58 21.16 -2.91
CA VAL A 658 11.03 21.89 -1.76
C VAL A 658 11.63 21.38 -0.46
N SER A 659 11.54 20.06 -0.24
CA SER A 659 12.08 19.38 0.95
C SER A 659 12.11 17.87 0.73
N SER A 660 13.09 17.19 1.34
CA SER A 660 13.21 15.74 1.31
C SER A 660 11.95 15.05 1.85
N ARG A 661 11.32 14.22 1.02
CA ARG A 661 10.14 13.42 1.38
C ARG A 661 10.13 12.12 0.58
N ASN A 662 8.98 11.49 0.43
CA ASN A 662 8.86 10.21 -0.29
C ASN A 662 8.26 10.38 -1.70
N ILE A 663 8.27 9.29 -2.47
CA ILE A 663 7.75 9.22 -3.85
C ILE A 663 6.29 9.68 -3.92
N HIS A 664 5.45 9.26 -2.96
CA HIS A 664 4.03 9.65 -2.92
C HIS A 664 3.86 11.16 -2.80
N ALA A 665 4.62 11.80 -1.90
CA ALA A 665 4.56 13.23 -1.70
C ALA A 665 4.98 14.01 -2.97
N ALA A 666 6.02 13.56 -3.65
CA ALA A 666 6.49 14.16 -4.90
C ALA A 666 5.42 14.12 -6.00
N ILE A 667 4.75 12.97 -6.16
CA ILE A 667 3.65 12.79 -7.13
C ILE A 667 2.41 13.60 -6.72
N TYR A 668 2.11 13.64 -5.41
CA TYR A 668 0.95 14.37 -4.91
C TYR A 668 1.11 15.89 -5.06
N ASP A 669 2.29 16.45 -4.79
CA ASP A 669 2.55 17.87 -5.02
C ASP A 669 2.28 18.26 -6.47
N ALA A 670 2.78 17.45 -7.41
CA ALA A 670 2.59 17.67 -8.83
C ALA A 670 1.12 17.62 -9.24
N LEU A 671 0.41 16.55 -8.87
CA LEU A 671 -1.00 16.39 -9.20
C LEU A 671 -1.84 17.51 -8.58
N ARG A 672 -1.64 17.81 -7.29
CA ARG A 672 -2.41 18.82 -6.56
C ARG A 672 -2.25 20.21 -7.15
N LEU A 673 -1.02 20.59 -7.50
CA LEU A 673 -0.74 21.89 -8.10
C LEU A 673 -1.25 21.98 -9.54
N VAL A 674 -0.89 21.00 -10.37
CA VAL A 674 -1.04 21.15 -11.83
C VAL A 674 -2.48 20.88 -12.31
N LYS A 675 -3.28 20.12 -11.57
CA LYS A 675 -4.69 19.88 -11.95
C LYS A 675 -5.53 21.16 -12.04
N ASP A 676 -5.07 22.27 -11.47
CA ASP A 676 -5.78 23.55 -11.43
C ASP A 676 -5.01 24.70 -12.17
N ILE A 677 -3.83 24.42 -12.78
CA ILE A 677 -3.12 25.36 -13.65
C ILE A 677 -3.86 25.51 -15.00
#